data_c31cab2d747838491534aa07a982451c
#
_entry.id   c31cab2d747838491534aa07a982451c
#
_cell.length_a   1.000
_cell.length_b   1.000
_cell.length_c   1.000
_cell.angle_alpha   90.00
_cell.angle_beta   90.00
_cell.angle_gamma   90.00
#
_symmetry.space_group_name_H-M   'P 1'
#
loop_
_entity.id
_entity.type
_entity.pdbx_description
1 polymer ?
#
loop_
_entity_poly.entity_id
_entity_poly.type
_entity_poly.pdbx_seq_one_letter_code
_entity_poly.pdbx_strand_id
1 'polypeptide(L)'
;MDTTVYVNGKAVGEWKYGYTSFSFDITDSLIEGDNRILVRVNHKAPNTRWYSGAGIYRNIWLRKTSRNHIVQDGIYINARPNDSDHREQGKWKVIIQTELSMQTCGTLAFDVTDPTGCETYSCERRVCGKSDKLVFYIDGPKLWDIITPDLYSLSVALYAEDGTQYDSVQTKFGFRTTKFDPKEGFLLNGIRVKLNGVCMHHDLGALGAAVNYDATYRQLSKMKEMGVNAIRTSHNPPSKELMDICDKMGLLVDSEIFDMWELAKNENDYHRFFPEWYKTDVAAWIRRDRNHPSVIMWSIGNEIYDTHKSPRGLEVAKMLAEEVEKNDPMHNALPTIASNYMQWENAQNVADFLKIAGYNYAEKLYDDHHEKHPDWVIYGSETASTVRSRGIYHFPYETSLLVYDDLQCSDLGNSVVNWGASPLNSYAMDTAADYSMGQFVWTGFDYIGEPTPYNTKNSYFGIVDTAGFEKDSFWFYKSVWDIAYEKPFIHLSPCYWDFNEGQMIDIIAYSNLPVLKLRYGGKTYDSETLDHKSKGKLCAHFRVPYHKKLPIAVIGYYNENCTNDNYAVEEVLFTPYETYKLRMRSDKNEITADGRSLAFITITAEDITGQEVQNANNRIKFTVSGAGRLLGLDNGDSTDYDSYKGSHRKLFSGKLLAIIGSTFETGEITVTAESEGLQPTSLVINAVAPETVPEGVSVVTENAFPAVTTAYTKEIPVRKIELTDNGTRKLGKDNDTAMVSVKIHPENATFRDIEFKCCADNGVEISFAMVTDFDGSTAVLKAFGDGNFRLRAYSKNGTDIPKVISELEYTVTGLGKAEKDPYIFVAACLCDFSNVPVTTIDRGSLGGFNGRTVVGFSSIDFGGGTKHITLSVGNSGGGEDYPVELYLGDADNGGEYIGTFNIKNNGGWDRAYPQEFENKRNT
;
A
#
# COMPACT_ATOMS: atom_id res chain seq x y z
N MET A 1 -10.57 -19.10 7.61
CA MET A 1 -11.71 -19.79 6.95
C MET A 1 -11.88 -21.15 7.55
N ASP A 2 -13.12 -21.67 7.49
CA ASP A 2 -13.48 -23.05 7.91
C ASP A 2 -13.12 -23.36 9.37
N THR A 3 -13.87 -22.68 10.26
CA THR A 3 -13.66 -22.71 11.71
C THR A 3 -14.73 -23.58 12.37
N THR A 4 -14.33 -24.36 13.36
CA THR A 4 -15.25 -25.09 14.27
C THR A 4 -14.88 -24.76 15.73
N VAL A 5 -15.87 -24.42 16.53
CA VAL A 5 -15.68 -24.11 17.96
C VAL A 5 -16.21 -25.26 18.82
N TYR A 6 -15.42 -25.63 19.79
CA TYR A 6 -15.74 -26.69 20.78
C TYR A 6 -15.69 -26.09 22.19
N VAL A 7 -16.64 -26.49 23.02
CA VAL A 7 -16.63 -26.18 24.46
C VAL A 7 -16.69 -27.49 25.20
N ASN A 8 -15.72 -27.76 26.06
CA ASN A 8 -15.59 -29.00 26.85
C ASN A 8 -15.67 -30.27 25.96
N GLY A 9 -15.10 -30.21 24.75
CA GLY A 9 -15.08 -31.30 23.78
C GLY A 9 -16.33 -31.44 22.90
N LYS A 10 -17.39 -30.65 23.16
CA LYS A 10 -18.63 -30.65 22.37
C LYS A 10 -18.55 -29.55 21.31
N ALA A 11 -18.81 -29.87 20.03
CA ALA A 11 -18.91 -28.87 18.97
C ALA A 11 -20.14 -27.99 19.22
N VAL A 12 -19.96 -26.67 19.28
CA VAL A 12 -21.04 -25.68 19.51
C VAL A 12 -21.43 -24.94 18.24
N GLY A 13 -20.56 -24.94 17.22
CA GLY A 13 -20.87 -24.34 15.92
C GLY A 13 -19.68 -24.29 14.98
N GLU A 14 -19.98 -23.92 13.74
CA GLU A 14 -19.00 -23.73 12.68
C GLU A 14 -19.21 -22.40 11.96
N TRP A 15 -18.14 -21.86 11.35
CA TRP A 15 -18.17 -20.64 10.55
C TRP A 15 -17.19 -20.74 9.38
N LYS A 16 -17.63 -20.35 8.19
CA LYS A 16 -16.84 -20.62 6.97
C LYS A 16 -16.02 -19.44 6.50
N TYR A 17 -16.51 -18.19 6.61
CA TYR A 17 -15.78 -17.01 6.14
C TYR A 17 -14.93 -16.41 7.26
N GLY A 18 -13.63 -16.25 7.01
CA GLY A 18 -12.66 -15.86 8.05
C GLY A 18 -12.70 -14.37 8.44
N TYR A 19 -13.52 -13.56 7.79
CA TYR A 19 -13.54 -12.10 7.97
C TYR A 19 -14.85 -11.55 8.57
N THR A 20 -15.90 -12.35 8.63
CA THR A 20 -17.16 -11.96 9.28
C THR A 20 -17.17 -12.36 10.76
N SER A 21 -17.88 -11.60 11.58
CA SER A 21 -18.06 -11.89 13.00
C SER A 21 -19.12 -12.97 13.21
N PHE A 22 -18.94 -13.80 14.24
CA PHE A 22 -19.91 -14.83 14.60
C PHE A 22 -20.01 -14.99 16.11
N SER A 23 -21.12 -15.51 16.60
CA SER A 23 -21.34 -15.84 18.00
C SER A 23 -22.06 -17.15 18.15
N PHE A 24 -21.76 -17.89 19.22
CA PHE A 24 -22.43 -19.14 19.59
C PHE A 24 -22.88 -19.07 21.03
N ASP A 25 -24.11 -19.54 21.30
CA ASP A 25 -24.57 -19.79 22.65
C ASP A 25 -23.88 -21.06 23.18
N ILE A 26 -23.14 -20.91 24.25
CA ILE A 26 -22.38 -21.99 24.89
C ILE A 26 -22.98 -22.46 26.21
N THR A 27 -24.12 -21.90 26.62
CA THR A 27 -24.74 -22.11 27.94
C THR A 27 -24.87 -23.59 28.31
N ASP A 28 -25.43 -24.42 27.40
CA ASP A 28 -25.65 -25.84 27.60
C ASP A 28 -24.36 -26.71 27.54
N SER A 29 -23.24 -26.10 27.23
CA SER A 29 -21.94 -26.77 27.14
C SER A 29 -20.99 -26.43 28.29
N LEU A 30 -21.40 -25.50 29.18
CA LEU A 30 -20.63 -25.10 30.33
C LEU A 30 -20.78 -26.13 31.47
N ILE A 31 -19.70 -26.26 32.26
CA ILE A 31 -19.65 -27.04 33.48
C ILE A 31 -19.23 -26.15 34.66
N GLU A 32 -19.46 -26.61 35.87
CA GLU A 32 -18.99 -25.93 37.07
C GLU A 32 -17.46 -25.99 37.14
N GLY A 33 -16.81 -24.86 37.41
CA GLY A 33 -15.35 -24.71 37.45
C GLY A 33 -14.75 -24.35 36.09
N ASP A 34 -13.62 -24.96 35.76
CA ASP A 34 -12.85 -24.64 34.57
C ASP A 34 -13.52 -25.15 33.27
N ASN A 35 -13.71 -24.23 32.31
CA ASN A 35 -14.26 -24.54 31.02
C ASN A 35 -13.21 -24.32 29.92
N ARG A 36 -13.10 -25.32 29.04
CA ARG A 36 -12.14 -25.30 27.92
C ARG A 36 -12.81 -24.98 26.60
N ILE A 37 -12.39 -23.88 25.97
CA ILE A 37 -12.81 -23.53 24.62
C ILE A 37 -11.68 -23.88 23.65
N LEU A 38 -11.99 -24.65 22.61
CA LEU A 38 -11.08 -24.99 21.53
C LEU A 38 -11.63 -24.44 20.21
N VAL A 39 -10.81 -23.71 19.48
CA VAL A 39 -11.12 -23.21 18.14
C VAL A 39 -10.26 -23.95 17.13
N ARG A 40 -10.87 -24.75 16.28
CA ARG A 40 -10.22 -25.44 15.17
C ARG A 40 -10.36 -24.58 13.90
N VAL A 41 -9.25 -24.21 13.28
CA VAL A 41 -9.21 -23.51 11.99
C VAL A 41 -8.57 -24.41 10.94
N ASN A 42 -9.32 -24.74 9.89
CA ASN A 42 -8.84 -25.57 8.79
C ASN A 42 -8.38 -24.66 7.63
N HIS A 43 -7.17 -24.12 7.77
CA HIS A 43 -6.55 -23.26 6.76
C HIS A 43 -6.00 -24.10 5.59
N LYS A 44 -6.35 -23.71 4.36
CA LYS A 44 -5.80 -24.25 3.12
C LYS A 44 -5.29 -23.13 2.24
N ALA A 45 -4.11 -23.29 1.68
CA ALA A 45 -3.48 -22.33 0.74
C ALA A 45 -3.33 -23.00 -0.65
N PRO A 46 -3.34 -22.22 -1.74
CA PRO A 46 -3.63 -20.79 -1.81
C PRO A 46 -5.12 -20.47 -1.64
N ASN A 47 -5.46 -19.42 -0.90
CA ASN A 47 -6.85 -19.02 -0.68
C ASN A 47 -7.10 -17.51 -0.86
N THR A 48 -6.06 -16.71 -0.89
CA THR A 48 -6.06 -15.28 -1.23
C THR A 48 -4.75 -14.91 -1.91
N ARG A 49 -4.69 -13.76 -2.56
CA ARG A 49 -3.45 -13.20 -3.11
C ARG A 49 -2.60 -12.54 -2.02
N TRP A 50 -3.23 -11.89 -1.04
CA TRP A 50 -2.59 -11.28 0.13
C TRP A 50 -2.36 -12.32 1.23
N TYR A 51 -1.63 -11.94 2.29
CA TYR A 51 -1.36 -12.83 3.40
C TYR A 51 -2.65 -13.28 4.12
N SER A 52 -2.77 -14.55 4.29
CA SER A 52 -3.79 -15.18 5.13
C SER A 52 -3.18 -16.34 5.91
N GLY A 53 -3.22 -16.25 7.23
CA GLY A 53 -2.72 -17.29 8.13
C GLY A 53 -3.83 -18.12 8.75
N ALA A 54 -3.42 -19.16 9.50
CA ALA A 54 -4.31 -19.88 10.41
C ALA A 54 -4.29 -19.24 11.79
N GLY A 55 -5.39 -19.36 12.52
CA GLY A 55 -5.48 -18.93 13.90
C GLY A 55 -6.53 -17.86 14.16
N ILE A 56 -6.50 -17.34 15.38
CA ILE A 56 -7.39 -16.28 15.85
C ILE A 56 -6.63 -14.95 15.72
N TYR A 57 -7.16 -14.01 14.98
CA TYR A 57 -6.50 -12.73 14.69
C TYR A 57 -7.33 -11.50 15.05
N ARG A 58 -8.62 -11.68 15.35
CA ARG A 58 -9.55 -10.66 15.88
C ARG A 58 -9.91 -10.97 17.30
N ASN A 59 -10.40 -9.98 18.05
CA ASN A 59 -10.76 -10.12 19.44
C ASN A 59 -11.89 -11.13 19.68
N ILE A 60 -11.82 -11.87 20.80
CA ILE A 60 -12.85 -12.79 21.27
C ILE A 60 -13.51 -12.17 22.50
N TRP A 61 -14.83 -12.20 22.50
CA TRP A 61 -15.65 -11.67 23.60
C TRP A 61 -16.49 -12.76 24.23
N LEU A 62 -16.53 -12.79 25.55
CA LEU A 62 -17.52 -13.56 26.30
C LEU A 62 -18.62 -12.60 26.76
N ARG A 63 -19.84 -12.81 26.27
CA ARG A 63 -21.00 -12.06 26.70
C ARG A 63 -21.85 -12.90 27.65
N LYS A 64 -22.10 -12.38 28.84
CA LYS A 64 -23.01 -13.00 29.82
C LYS A 64 -24.31 -12.18 29.88
N THR A 65 -25.44 -12.84 29.63
CA THR A 65 -26.77 -12.19 29.61
C THR A 65 -27.78 -13.04 30.34
N SER A 66 -28.94 -12.45 30.62
CA SER A 66 -30.14 -13.22 30.97
C SER A 66 -30.65 -14.01 29.73
N ARG A 67 -31.54 -14.96 29.91
CA ARG A 67 -32.19 -15.65 28.79
C ARG A 67 -32.94 -14.68 27.88
N ASN A 68 -33.64 -13.74 28.49
CA ASN A 68 -34.22 -12.59 27.78
C ASN A 68 -33.15 -11.52 27.65
N HIS A 69 -32.68 -11.28 26.44
CA HIS A 69 -31.65 -10.29 26.17
C HIS A 69 -31.82 -9.66 24.79
N ILE A 70 -31.13 -8.56 24.56
CA ILE A 70 -31.04 -7.92 23.25
C ILE A 70 -30.11 -8.77 22.38
N VAL A 71 -30.55 -9.15 21.19
CA VAL A 71 -29.75 -9.96 20.26
C VAL A 71 -28.46 -9.25 19.89
N GLN A 72 -27.37 -10.00 19.72
CA GLN A 72 -26.12 -9.45 19.22
C GLN A 72 -26.36 -8.77 17.86
N ASP A 73 -25.89 -7.51 17.69
CA ASP A 73 -26.11 -6.68 16.51
C ASP A 73 -27.63 -6.51 16.15
N GLY A 74 -28.49 -6.68 17.15
CA GLY A 74 -29.95 -6.58 17.06
C GLY A 74 -30.49 -5.15 17.17
N ILE A 75 -29.65 -4.15 17.43
CA ILE A 75 -30.02 -2.74 17.39
C ILE A 75 -29.76 -2.19 15.98
N TYR A 76 -30.79 -1.58 15.41
CA TYR A 76 -30.68 -0.91 14.10
C TYR A 76 -31.19 0.52 14.20
N ILE A 77 -30.33 1.49 13.89
CA ILE A 77 -30.61 2.91 14.02
C ILE A 77 -30.62 3.56 12.63
N ASN A 78 -31.65 4.39 12.41
CA ASN A 78 -31.69 5.25 11.25
C ASN A 78 -32.12 6.65 11.66
N ALA A 79 -31.31 7.63 11.38
CA ALA A 79 -31.53 9.03 11.68
C ALA A 79 -31.60 9.82 10.38
N ARG A 80 -32.72 10.48 10.10
CA ARG A 80 -32.97 11.24 8.88
C ARG A 80 -33.69 12.56 9.16
N PRO A 81 -33.48 13.60 8.35
CA PRO A 81 -34.32 14.79 8.40
C PRO A 81 -35.82 14.41 8.27
N ASN A 82 -36.66 14.98 9.09
CA ASN A 82 -38.11 14.74 9.02
C ASN A 82 -38.74 15.43 7.82
N ASP A 83 -38.12 16.49 7.30
CA ASP A 83 -38.48 17.23 6.11
C ASP A 83 -37.28 17.37 5.18
N SER A 84 -37.46 17.07 3.89
CA SER A 84 -36.38 17.08 2.88
C SER A 84 -35.81 18.47 2.60
N ASP A 85 -36.46 19.54 3.03
CA ASP A 85 -36.04 20.93 2.75
C ASP A 85 -35.18 21.56 3.86
N HIS A 86 -35.06 20.93 5.03
CA HIS A 86 -34.28 21.47 6.16
C HIS A 86 -32.95 20.73 6.39
N ARG A 87 -31.88 21.28 5.85
CA ARG A 87 -30.57 20.64 5.81
C ARG A 87 -29.72 20.76 7.09
N GLU A 88 -29.91 21.81 7.90
CA GLU A 88 -29.01 22.08 9.02
C GLU A 88 -29.67 22.34 10.38
N GLN A 89 -30.93 22.75 10.43
CA GLN A 89 -31.62 23.09 11.68
C GLN A 89 -33.00 22.51 11.80
N GLY A 90 -33.31 21.51 10.97
CA GLY A 90 -34.61 20.88 10.96
C GLY A 90 -34.79 19.82 12.03
N LYS A 91 -36.00 19.36 12.14
CA LYS A 91 -36.36 18.24 13.01
C LYS A 91 -35.92 16.91 12.41
N TRP A 92 -35.16 16.14 13.14
CA TRP A 92 -34.73 14.83 12.71
C TRP A 92 -35.55 13.72 13.33
N LYS A 93 -35.91 12.75 12.52
CA LYS A 93 -36.60 11.52 12.91
C LYS A 93 -35.56 10.43 13.16
N VAL A 94 -35.55 9.86 14.35
CA VAL A 94 -34.75 8.74 14.74
C VAL A 94 -35.60 7.50 14.89
N ILE A 95 -35.24 6.44 14.20
CA ILE A 95 -35.88 5.14 14.27
C ILE A 95 -34.87 4.16 14.90
N ILE A 96 -35.27 3.52 16.00
CA ILE A 96 -34.49 2.47 16.63
C ILE A 96 -35.30 1.19 16.59
N GLN A 97 -34.76 0.16 15.93
CA GLN A 97 -35.31 -1.20 15.97
C GLN A 97 -34.46 -2.03 16.92
N THR A 98 -35.10 -2.76 17.85
CA THR A 98 -34.44 -3.62 18.83
C THR A 98 -34.98 -5.04 18.70
N GLU A 99 -34.08 -6.02 18.52
CA GLU A 99 -34.43 -7.44 18.45
C GLU A 99 -34.13 -8.11 19.80
N LEU A 100 -35.05 -8.95 20.26
CA LEU A 100 -34.92 -9.69 21.51
C LEU A 100 -34.75 -11.19 21.24
N SER A 101 -33.97 -11.85 22.10
CA SER A 101 -33.65 -13.28 21.95
C SER A 101 -34.88 -14.18 21.97
N MET A 102 -35.95 -13.75 22.68
CA MET A 102 -37.22 -14.49 22.78
C MET A 102 -38.40 -13.53 22.98
N GLN A 103 -39.60 -14.08 22.94
CA GLN A 103 -40.83 -13.36 23.32
C GLN A 103 -40.65 -12.84 24.76
N THR A 104 -40.59 -11.54 24.94
CA THR A 104 -40.39 -10.87 26.21
C THR A 104 -41.46 -9.86 26.46
N CYS A 105 -42.11 -9.90 27.67
CA CYS A 105 -42.91 -8.81 28.18
C CYS A 105 -42.09 -8.07 29.25
N GLY A 106 -41.98 -6.74 29.12
CA GLY A 106 -41.12 -5.93 29.97
C GLY A 106 -41.07 -4.49 29.47
N THR A 107 -40.01 -3.77 29.85
CA THR A 107 -39.73 -2.39 29.49
C THR A 107 -38.37 -2.27 28.82
N LEU A 108 -38.33 -1.60 27.66
CA LEU A 108 -37.10 -1.11 27.03
C LEU A 108 -36.93 0.34 27.43
N ALA A 109 -35.79 0.68 28.04
CA ALA A 109 -35.35 2.04 28.31
C ALA A 109 -34.28 2.45 27.32
N PHE A 110 -34.41 3.61 26.72
CA PHE A 110 -33.50 4.16 25.71
C PHE A 110 -32.98 5.51 26.21
N ASP A 111 -31.66 5.66 26.25
CA ASP A 111 -30.98 6.91 26.56
C ASP A 111 -30.06 7.27 25.39
N VAL A 112 -30.35 8.41 24.74
CA VAL A 112 -29.55 8.98 23.66
C VAL A 112 -28.81 10.19 24.23
N THR A 113 -27.49 10.10 24.33
CA THR A 113 -26.64 11.17 24.85
C THR A 113 -25.91 11.85 23.70
N ASP A 114 -25.90 13.18 23.71
CA ASP A 114 -25.25 14.01 22.73
C ASP A 114 -23.72 13.87 22.75
N PRO A 115 -22.98 14.35 21.72
CA PRO A 115 -21.51 14.23 21.66
C PRO A 115 -20.76 14.90 22.81
N THR A 116 -21.39 15.87 23.50
CA THR A 116 -20.77 16.56 24.65
C THR A 116 -21.01 15.83 25.97
N GLY A 117 -21.93 14.87 26.01
CA GLY A 117 -22.36 14.21 27.23
C GLY A 117 -23.28 15.05 28.13
N CYS A 118 -23.69 16.24 27.68
CA CYS A 118 -24.46 17.18 28.47
C CYS A 118 -25.98 17.00 28.32
N GLU A 119 -26.44 16.56 27.15
CA GLU A 119 -27.88 16.38 26.85
C GLU A 119 -28.18 14.88 26.68
N THR A 120 -29.23 14.41 27.35
CA THR A 120 -29.70 13.04 27.22
C THR A 120 -31.21 13.05 26.98
N TYR A 121 -31.61 12.34 25.92
CA TYR A 121 -32.98 12.10 25.52
C TYR A 121 -33.40 10.71 25.98
N SER A 122 -34.22 10.64 27.07
CA SER A 122 -34.65 9.37 27.66
C SER A 122 -36.07 9.02 27.24
N CYS A 123 -36.32 7.75 26.97
CA CYS A 123 -37.61 7.21 26.63
C CYS A 123 -37.75 5.77 27.13
N GLU A 124 -38.88 5.48 27.76
CA GLU A 124 -39.26 4.12 28.14
C GLU A 124 -40.39 3.59 27.28
N ARG A 125 -40.38 2.31 26.95
CA ARG A 125 -41.38 1.68 26.14
C ARG A 125 -41.66 0.24 26.61
N ARG A 126 -42.97 -0.04 26.83
CA ARG A 126 -43.38 -1.42 27.10
C ARG A 126 -43.22 -2.27 25.83
N VAL A 127 -42.54 -3.37 25.93
CA VAL A 127 -42.40 -4.39 24.88
C VAL A 127 -43.16 -5.65 25.30
N CYS A 128 -43.83 -6.31 24.33
CA CYS A 128 -44.44 -7.64 24.53
C CYS A 128 -44.28 -8.38 23.19
N GLY A 129 -43.07 -8.82 22.87
CA GLY A 129 -42.71 -9.44 21.59
C GLY A 129 -41.29 -9.84 21.50
N LYS A 130 -40.84 -10.21 20.29
CA LYS A 130 -39.42 -10.47 19.91
C LYS A 130 -38.69 -9.25 19.34
N SER A 131 -39.39 -8.16 19.14
CA SER A 131 -38.79 -6.91 18.63
C SER A 131 -39.62 -5.71 19.03
N ASP A 132 -39.00 -4.55 19.09
CA ASP A 132 -39.68 -3.25 19.21
C ASP A 132 -39.13 -2.27 18.19
N LYS A 133 -39.97 -1.24 17.87
CA LYS A 133 -39.60 -0.12 17.00
C LYS A 133 -39.97 1.19 17.68
N LEU A 134 -38.95 1.88 18.19
CA LEU A 134 -39.10 3.24 18.73
C LEU A 134 -38.95 4.27 17.61
N VAL A 135 -39.77 5.30 17.63
CA VAL A 135 -39.64 6.50 16.79
C VAL A 135 -39.70 7.72 17.67
N PHE A 136 -38.72 8.59 17.59
CA PHE A 136 -38.70 9.88 18.29
C PHE A 136 -38.02 10.93 17.41
N TYR A 137 -37.99 12.18 17.91
CA TYR A 137 -37.52 13.32 17.15
C TYR A 137 -36.53 14.14 17.98
N ILE A 138 -35.42 14.57 17.32
CA ILE A 138 -34.43 15.50 17.88
C ILE A 138 -34.44 16.76 17.01
N ASP A 139 -34.42 17.92 17.65
CA ASP A 139 -34.37 19.22 16.96
C ASP A 139 -32.89 19.66 16.88
N GLY A 140 -32.40 19.98 15.68
CA GLY A 140 -31.10 20.53 15.43
C GLY A 140 -29.91 19.71 15.95
N PRO A 141 -29.84 18.39 15.70
CA PRO A 141 -28.72 17.62 16.19
C PRO A 141 -27.39 18.06 15.56
N LYS A 142 -26.29 17.85 16.27
CA LYS A 142 -24.95 17.98 15.70
C LYS A 142 -24.74 16.89 14.66
N LEU A 143 -24.31 17.32 13.47
CA LEU A 143 -24.14 16.39 12.35
C LEU A 143 -22.75 15.76 12.39
N TRP A 144 -22.70 14.50 12.08
CA TRP A 144 -21.45 13.79 11.80
C TRP A 144 -20.98 14.14 10.39
N ASP A 145 -19.70 14.57 10.26
CA ASP A 145 -19.04 14.79 8.98
C ASP A 145 -17.55 14.47 9.07
N ILE A 146 -16.81 14.68 7.96
CA ILE A 146 -15.37 14.39 7.85
C ILE A 146 -14.47 15.36 8.62
N ILE A 147 -15.01 16.51 9.08
CA ILE A 147 -14.29 17.57 9.82
C ILE A 147 -14.68 17.53 11.30
N THR A 148 -15.99 17.44 11.59
CA THR A 148 -16.57 17.37 12.92
C THR A 148 -17.35 16.06 13.08
N PRO A 149 -16.67 14.94 13.39
CA PRO A 149 -17.30 13.61 13.45
C PRO A 149 -18.06 13.40 14.75
N ASP A 150 -19.12 14.16 14.94
CA ASP A 150 -19.95 14.16 16.15
C ASP A 150 -20.74 12.86 16.29
N LEU A 151 -20.48 12.09 17.34
CA LEU A 151 -21.10 10.80 17.63
C LEU A 151 -22.03 10.88 18.84
N TYR A 152 -23.26 10.44 18.69
CA TYR A 152 -24.21 10.19 19.76
C TYR A 152 -24.03 8.80 20.32
N SER A 153 -24.24 8.66 21.64
CA SER A 153 -24.28 7.37 22.34
C SER A 153 -25.71 6.95 22.59
N LEU A 154 -26.07 5.73 22.24
CA LEU A 154 -27.34 5.10 22.57
C LEU A 154 -27.10 3.99 23.58
N SER A 155 -27.76 4.07 24.76
CA SER A 155 -27.91 2.97 25.69
C SER A 155 -29.33 2.40 25.58
N VAL A 156 -29.45 1.08 25.48
CA VAL A 156 -30.72 0.36 25.49
C VAL A 156 -30.68 -0.67 26.60
N ALA A 157 -31.55 -0.53 27.61
CA ALA A 157 -31.67 -1.47 28.69
C ALA A 157 -33.04 -2.19 28.64
N LEU A 158 -33.02 -3.50 28.87
CA LEU A 158 -34.21 -4.34 28.93
C LEU A 158 -34.50 -4.73 30.38
N TYR A 159 -35.73 -4.39 30.87
CA TYR A 159 -36.22 -4.70 32.21
C TYR A 159 -37.37 -5.67 32.16
N ALA A 160 -37.44 -6.53 33.15
CA ALA A 160 -38.61 -7.36 33.46
C ALA A 160 -39.78 -6.51 33.95
N GLU A 161 -40.98 -7.08 34.05
CA GLU A 161 -42.18 -6.41 34.61
C GLU A 161 -42.01 -6.07 36.09
N ASP A 162 -41.14 -6.76 36.84
CA ASP A 162 -40.81 -6.49 38.24
C ASP A 162 -39.68 -5.45 38.41
N GLY A 163 -39.15 -4.90 37.33
CA GLY A 163 -38.07 -3.92 37.30
C GLY A 163 -36.65 -4.52 37.31
N THR A 164 -36.50 -5.84 37.31
CA THR A 164 -35.19 -6.49 37.20
C THR A 164 -34.59 -6.24 35.83
N GLN A 165 -33.34 -5.74 35.78
CA GLN A 165 -32.62 -5.54 34.51
C GLN A 165 -32.19 -6.90 33.93
N TYR A 166 -32.65 -7.20 32.72
CA TYR A 166 -32.26 -8.40 32.01
C TYR A 166 -30.97 -8.22 31.19
N ASP A 167 -30.81 -7.08 30.51
CA ASP A 167 -29.67 -6.80 29.66
C ASP A 167 -29.50 -5.29 29.42
N SER A 168 -28.31 -4.88 29.01
CA SER A 168 -28.03 -3.52 28.54
C SER A 168 -26.99 -3.54 27.44
N VAL A 169 -27.23 -2.76 26.37
CA VAL A 169 -26.33 -2.62 25.23
C VAL A 169 -26.09 -1.15 24.93
N GLN A 170 -24.84 -0.80 24.70
CA GLN A 170 -24.45 0.54 24.26
C GLN A 170 -23.92 0.49 22.83
N THR A 171 -24.30 1.48 22.01
CA THR A 171 -23.79 1.68 20.65
C THR A 171 -23.67 3.15 20.33
N LYS A 172 -22.92 3.49 19.29
CA LYS A 172 -22.79 4.85 18.78
C LYS A 172 -23.45 4.99 17.43
N PHE A 173 -23.84 6.20 17.09
CA PHE A 173 -24.37 6.55 15.77
C PHE A 173 -24.15 8.04 15.49
N GLY A 174 -24.32 8.45 14.25
CA GLY A 174 -24.21 9.86 13.85
C GLY A 174 -25.42 10.32 13.05
N PHE A 175 -25.73 11.61 13.14
CA PHE A 175 -26.72 12.24 12.29
C PHE A 175 -26.06 12.73 11.02
N ARG A 176 -26.45 12.18 9.87
CA ARG A 176 -25.94 12.58 8.55
C ARG A 176 -26.95 12.31 7.45
N THR A 177 -26.77 13.00 6.34
CA THR A 177 -27.43 12.66 5.08
C THR A 177 -26.34 12.34 4.02
N THR A 178 -26.61 11.35 3.20
CA THR A 178 -25.79 10.99 2.05
C THR A 178 -26.62 11.06 0.79
N LYS A 179 -26.02 11.57 -0.30
CA LYS A 179 -26.63 11.55 -1.63
C LYS A 179 -25.55 11.18 -2.66
N PHE A 180 -25.91 10.25 -3.53
CA PHE A 180 -25.12 9.87 -4.69
C PHE A 180 -25.77 10.50 -5.92
N ASP A 181 -25.04 11.35 -6.62
CA ASP A 181 -25.57 12.12 -7.74
C ASP A 181 -24.68 11.92 -8.98
N PRO A 182 -25.24 11.52 -10.12
CA PRO A 182 -24.43 11.26 -11.33
C PRO A 182 -23.65 12.47 -11.86
N LYS A 183 -24.05 13.69 -11.51
CA LYS A 183 -23.40 14.93 -11.99
C LYS A 183 -22.52 15.59 -10.94
N GLU A 184 -22.88 15.44 -9.67
CA GLU A 184 -22.18 16.08 -8.55
C GLU A 184 -21.30 15.11 -7.76
N GLY A 185 -21.41 13.79 -8.02
CA GLY A 185 -20.73 12.74 -7.27
C GLY A 185 -21.36 12.49 -5.91
N PHE A 186 -20.58 12.57 -4.83
CA PHE A 186 -21.04 12.30 -3.47
C PHE A 186 -21.27 13.58 -2.67
N LEU A 187 -22.44 13.65 -1.99
CA LEU A 187 -22.77 14.75 -1.08
C LEU A 187 -23.00 14.21 0.33
N LEU A 188 -22.32 14.82 1.30
CA LEU A 188 -22.50 14.59 2.73
C LEU A 188 -23.13 15.84 3.35
N ASN A 189 -24.27 15.67 4.01
CA ASN A 189 -25.05 16.79 4.60
C ASN A 189 -25.37 17.90 3.59
N GLY A 190 -25.56 17.52 2.32
CA GLY A 190 -25.82 18.45 1.23
C GLY A 190 -24.61 19.18 0.67
N ILE A 191 -23.41 18.92 1.19
CA ILE A 191 -22.14 19.47 0.71
C ILE A 191 -21.44 18.43 -0.14
N ARG A 192 -20.97 18.81 -1.32
CA ARG A 192 -20.19 17.93 -2.18
C ARG A 192 -18.84 17.58 -1.52
N VAL A 193 -18.54 16.30 -1.43
CA VAL A 193 -17.29 15.76 -0.92
C VAL A 193 -16.65 14.89 -2.00
N LYS A 194 -15.48 15.30 -2.51
CA LYS A 194 -14.65 14.46 -3.38
C LYS A 194 -13.96 13.43 -2.49
N LEU A 195 -14.06 12.14 -2.84
CA LEU A 195 -13.40 11.08 -2.08
C LEU A 195 -11.90 11.06 -2.38
N ASN A 196 -11.12 11.46 -1.40
CA ASN A 196 -9.66 11.29 -1.38
C ASN A 196 -9.37 9.99 -0.62
N GLY A 197 -9.53 8.86 -1.32
CA GLY A 197 -9.55 7.56 -0.71
C GLY A 197 -8.28 6.75 -0.92
N VAL A 198 -8.07 5.76 -0.05
CA VAL A 198 -7.06 4.71 -0.21
C VAL A 198 -7.68 3.35 0.07
N CYS A 199 -7.21 2.33 -0.66
CA CYS A 199 -7.47 0.94 -0.34
C CYS A 199 -6.55 0.49 0.78
N MET A 200 -7.06 -0.32 1.72
CA MET A 200 -6.27 -0.87 2.82
C MET A 200 -6.54 -2.35 3.04
N HIS A 201 -5.49 -3.15 3.10
CA HIS A 201 -5.54 -4.51 3.60
C HIS A 201 -5.57 -4.53 5.13
N HIS A 202 -5.86 -5.69 5.71
CA HIS A 202 -6.11 -5.86 7.14
C HIS A 202 -4.85 -6.14 7.98
N ASP A 203 -3.67 -6.23 7.37
CA ASP A 203 -2.44 -6.47 8.13
C ASP A 203 -1.83 -5.18 8.73
N LEU A 204 -1.02 -5.36 9.75
CA LEU A 204 -0.40 -4.31 10.55
C LEU A 204 1.14 -4.44 10.54
N GLY A 205 1.73 -4.77 9.36
CA GLY A 205 3.18 -4.93 9.19
C GLY A 205 3.76 -6.00 10.11
N ALA A 206 4.76 -5.67 10.94
CA ALA A 206 5.41 -6.62 11.85
C ALA A 206 4.49 -7.29 12.87
N LEU A 207 3.28 -6.78 13.08
CA LEU A 207 2.25 -7.42 13.92
C LEU A 207 1.44 -8.47 13.13
N GLY A 208 1.63 -8.56 11.82
CA GLY A 208 0.85 -9.42 10.95
C GLY A 208 -0.63 -9.03 10.91
N ALA A 209 -1.54 -10.00 10.85
CA ALA A 209 -2.98 -9.75 10.82
C ALA A 209 -3.62 -9.58 12.21
N ALA A 210 -2.85 -9.66 13.30
CA ALA A 210 -3.38 -9.54 14.66
C ALA A 210 -3.92 -8.13 14.92
N VAL A 211 -5.24 -8.01 15.08
CA VAL A 211 -5.91 -6.72 15.26
C VAL A 211 -5.49 -6.07 16.57
N ASN A 212 -5.05 -4.83 16.49
CA ASN A 212 -4.70 -3.98 17.62
C ASN A 212 -5.19 -2.55 17.36
N TYR A 213 -5.83 -1.96 18.37
CA TYR A 213 -6.41 -0.62 18.26
C TYR A 213 -5.36 0.46 17.99
N ASP A 214 -4.24 0.48 18.75
CA ASP A 214 -3.18 1.49 18.60
C ASP A 214 -2.50 1.42 17.23
N ALA A 215 -2.27 0.19 16.73
CA ALA A 215 -1.68 0.00 15.41
C ALA A 215 -2.62 0.44 14.29
N THR A 216 -3.91 0.09 14.37
CA THR A 216 -4.93 0.54 13.42
C THR A 216 -5.10 2.06 13.46
N TYR A 217 -5.13 2.64 14.67
CA TYR A 217 -5.20 4.09 14.87
C TYR A 217 -4.00 4.80 14.23
N ARG A 218 -2.78 4.27 14.42
CA ARG A 218 -1.56 4.81 13.80
C ARG A 218 -1.65 4.81 12.27
N GLN A 219 -2.11 3.70 11.66
CA GLN A 219 -2.28 3.63 10.20
C GLN A 219 -3.29 4.66 9.70
N LEU A 220 -4.47 4.73 10.29
CA LEU A 220 -5.52 5.67 9.88
C LEU A 220 -5.14 7.13 10.15
N SER A 221 -4.41 7.41 11.25
CA SER A 221 -3.86 8.75 11.52
C SER A 221 -2.87 9.18 10.45
N LYS A 222 -2.01 8.25 9.98
CA LYS A 222 -1.06 8.53 8.89
C LYS A 222 -1.80 8.84 7.57
N MET A 223 -2.89 8.14 7.28
CA MET A 223 -3.72 8.44 6.12
C MET A 223 -4.40 9.80 6.26
N LYS A 224 -4.98 10.10 7.43
CA LYS A 224 -5.60 11.41 7.69
C LYS A 224 -4.61 12.57 7.55
N GLU A 225 -3.36 12.40 8.00
CA GLU A 225 -2.27 13.37 7.84
C GLU A 225 -1.97 13.70 6.36
N MET A 226 -2.16 12.74 5.47
CA MET A 226 -1.99 12.91 4.02
C MET A 226 -3.16 13.65 3.35
N GLY A 227 -4.29 13.83 4.03
CA GLY A 227 -5.52 14.41 3.47
C GLY A 227 -6.54 13.37 3.02
N VAL A 228 -6.38 12.11 3.40
CA VAL A 228 -7.38 11.04 3.15
C VAL A 228 -8.65 11.33 3.94
N ASN A 229 -9.79 11.21 3.27
CA ASN A 229 -11.12 11.32 3.87
C ASN A 229 -11.96 10.04 3.71
N ALA A 230 -11.46 9.03 2.98
CA ALA A 230 -12.17 7.79 2.72
C ALA A 230 -11.24 6.57 2.71
N ILE A 231 -11.75 5.42 3.18
CA ILE A 231 -11.06 4.12 3.21
C ILE A 231 -11.91 3.09 2.48
N ARG A 232 -11.30 2.32 1.56
CA ARG A 232 -11.89 1.10 1.03
C ARG A 232 -11.23 -0.11 1.67
N THR A 233 -12.03 -1.00 2.26
CA THR A 233 -11.53 -2.19 2.96
C THR A 233 -11.34 -3.35 1.99
N SER A 234 -10.12 -3.52 1.51
CA SER A 234 -9.74 -4.48 0.47
C SER A 234 -9.36 -5.83 1.05
N HIS A 235 -9.87 -6.94 0.63
CA HIS A 235 -11.14 -7.16 -0.11
C HIS A 235 -11.99 -8.04 0.80
N ASN A 236 -12.32 -7.55 1.98
CA ASN A 236 -13.01 -8.30 3.03
C ASN A 236 -13.56 -7.37 4.13
N PRO A 237 -14.56 -7.82 4.90
CA PRO A 237 -15.09 -7.04 6.01
C PRO A 237 -14.02 -6.58 7.00
N PRO A 238 -14.03 -5.29 7.38
CA PRO A 238 -13.04 -4.71 8.28
C PRO A 238 -13.17 -5.24 9.71
N SER A 239 -12.19 -4.98 10.55
CA SER A 239 -12.32 -5.18 12.00
C SER A 239 -13.26 -4.13 12.62
N LYS A 240 -13.82 -4.45 13.80
CA LYS A 240 -14.65 -3.50 14.55
C LYS A 240 -13.83 -2.26 14.95
N GLU A 241 -12.57 -2.46 15.33
CA GLU A 241 -11.66 -1.39 15.75
C GLU A 241 -11.43 -0.37 14.61
N LEU A 242 -11.27 -0.83 13.37
CA LEU A 242 -11.15 0.05 12.20
C LEU A 242 -12.41 0.90 12.05
N MET A 243 -13.59 0.29 12.14
CA MET A 243 -14.87 1.00 12.02
C MET A 243 -15.06 2.05 13.11
N ASP A 244 -14.81 1.68 14.36
CA ASP A 244 -14.88 2.60 15.51
C ASP A 244 -13.91 3.79 15.36
N ILE A 245 -12.73 3.57 14.77
CA ILE A 245 -11.74 4.63 14.54
C ILE A 245 -12.18 5.52 13.36
N CYS A 246 -12.68 4.94 12.26
CA CYS A 246 -13.20 5.71 11.12
C CYS A 246 -14.33 6.65 11.55
N ASP A 247 -15.27 6.17 12.37
CA ASP A 247 -16.33 7.01 12.92
C ASP A 247 -15.79 8.20 13.72
N LYS A 248 -14.77 7.96 14.58
CA LYS A 248 -14.17 9.00 15.43
C LYS A 248 -13.31 10.00 14.66
N MET A 249 -12.67 9.56 13.57
CA MET A 249 -11.79 10.39 12.76
C MET A 249 -12.50 11.13 11.62
N GLY A 250 -13.76 10.82 11.34
CA GLY A 250 -14.47 11.35 10.17
C GLY A 250 -13.88 10.79 8.86
N LEU A 251 -13.62 9.49 8.81
CA LEU A 251 -13.22 8.77 7.60
C LEU A 251 -14.43 8.04 7.02
N LEU A 252 -14.74 8.31 5.76
CA LEU A 252 -15.80 7.60 5.02
C LEU A 252 -15.31 6.19 4.70
N VAL A 253 -16.22 5.21 4.63
CA VAL A 253 -15.86 3.82 4.37
C VAL A 253 -16.66 3.24 3.22
N ASP A 254 -15.96 2.76 2.21
CA ASP A 254 -16.43 1.76 1.24
C ASP A 254 -16.11 0.38 1.82
N SER A 255 -17.10 -0.21 2.49
CA SER A 255 -16.92 -1.51 3.16
C SER A 255 -17.16 -2.65 2.18
N GLU A 256 -16.14 -3.48 1.97
CA GLU A 256 -16.19 -4.57 1.00
C GLU A 256 -16.27 -5.94 1.66
N ILE A 257 -17.04 -6.86 1.03
CA ILE A 257 -17.21 -8.21 1.59
C ILE A 257 -16.41 -9.30 0.85
N PHE A 258 -16.47 -9.39 -0.48
CA PHE A 258 -15.97 -10.54 -1.21
C PHE A 258 -14.96 -10.18 -2.31
N ASP A 259 -13.89 -10.96 -2.46
CA ASP A 259 -12.98 -10.93 -3.60
C ASP A 259 -13.33 -11.99 -4.68
N MET A 260 -14.25 -12.89 -4.40
CA MET A 260 -14.78 -13.91 -5.32
C MET A 260 -16.20 -14.32 -4.93
N TRP A 261 -16.96 -14.80 -5.91
CA TRP A 261 -18.29 -15.34 -5.70
C TRP A 261 -18.31 -16.85 -5.99
N GLU A 262 -19.04 -17.29 -7.06
CA GLU A 262 -19.16 -18.68 -7.45
C GLU A 262 -17.90 -19.19 -8.19
N LEU A 263 -17.20 -18.30 -8.91
CA LEU A 263 -15.95 -18.63 -9.62
C LEU A 263 -14.73 -18.33 -8.77
N ALA A 264 -13.84 -19.31 -8.66
CA ALA A 264 -12.61 -19.20 -7.90
C ALA A 264 -11.60 -18.22 -8.52
N LYS A 265 -10.92 -17.42 -7.70
CA LYS A 265 -9.64 -16.78 -8.02
C LYS A 265 -8.46 -17.65 -7.59
N ASN A 266 -8.62 -18.40 -6.49
CA ASN A 266 -7.64 -19.34 -5.95
C ASN A 266 -8.31 -20.68 -5.63
N GLU A 267 -7.57 -21.76 -5.69
CA GLU A 267 -8.07 -23.13 -5.50
C GLU A 267 -8.85 -23.32 -4.20
N ASN A 268 -8.36 -22.72 -3.11
CA ASN A 268 -8.92 -22.92 -1.77
C ASN A 268 -9.60 -21.68 -1.20
N ASP A 269 -10.01 -20.71 -2.04
CA ASP A 269 -10.69 -19.51 -1.60
C ASP A 269 -12.15 -19.75 -1.17
N TYR A 270 -12.87 -18.64 -0.90
CA TYR A 270 -14.22 -18.72 -0.32
C TYR A 270 -15.29 -19.22 -1.32
N HIS A 271 -15.02 -19.26 -2.64
CA HIS A 271 -15.99 -19.78 -3.64
C HIS A 271 -16.58 -21.14 -3.23
N ARG A 272 -15.80 -21.98 -2.52
CA ARG A 272 -16.21 -23.30 -2.04
C ARG A 272 -17.41 -23.27 -1.10
N PHE A 273 -17.59 -22.18 -0.39
CA PHE A 273 -18.63 -21.99 0.62
C PHE A 273 -19.69 -20.98 0.20
N PHE A 274 -19.40 -20.15 -0.82
CA PHE A 274 -20.23 -19.04 -1.23
C PHE A 274 -21.70 -19.43 -1.47
N PRO A 275 -22.04 -20.48 -2.24
CA PRO A 275 -23.43 -20.80 -2.55
C PRO A 275 -24.31 -21.04 -1.31
N GLU A 276 -23.73 -21.60 -0.25
CA GLU A 276 -24.45 -21.99 0.97
C GLU A 276 -24.36 -20.91 2.07
N TRP A 277 -23.28 -20.11 2.08
CA TRP A 277 -22.94 -19.26 3.22
C TRP A 277 -23.11 -17.76 2.95
N TYR A 278 -23.21 -17.28 1.71
CA TYR A 278 -23.23 -15.86 1.40
C TYR A 278 -24.29 -15.08 2.17
N LYS A 279 -25.50 -15.63 2.36
CA LYS A 279 -26.57 -14.98 3.14
C LYS A 279 -26.19 -14.75 4.59
N THR A 280 -25.57 -15.76 5.20
CA THR A 280 -25.13 -15.69 6.58
C THR A 280 -24.03 -14.67 6.75
N ASP A 281 -23.08 -14.63 5.81
CA ASP A 281 -21.94 -13.73 5.87
C ASP A 281 -22.33 -12.28 5.56
N VAL A 282 -23.21 -12.04 4.57
CA VAL A 282 -23.75 -10.70 4.29
C VAL A 282 -24.56 -10.19 5.48
N ALA A 283 -25.39 -11.03 6.10
CA ALA A 283 -26.17 -10.63 7.28
C ALA A 283 -25.23 -10.27 8.47
N ALA A 284 -24.23 -11.09 8.74
CA ALA A 284 -23.25 -10.83 9.81
C ALA A 284 -22.49 -9.52 9.59
N TRP A 285 -22.05 -9.25 8.36
CA TRP A 285 -21.33 -8.05 7.97
C TRP A 285 -22.21 -6.79 8.11
N ILE A 286 -23.37 -6.75 7.44
CA ILE A 286 -24.24 -5.58 7.44
C ILE A 286 -24.77 -5.28 8.84
N ARG A 287 -25.26 -6.28 9.57
CA ARG A 287 -25.86 -6.08 10.89
C ARG A 287 -24.86 -5.53 11.90
N ARG A 288 -23.60 -5.95 11.83
CA ARG A 288 -22.53 -5.43 12.68
C ARG A 288 -22.24 -3.95 12.37
N ASP A 289 -22.21 -3.58 11.08
CA ASP A 289 -21.64 -2.29 10.67
C ASP A 289 -22.67 -1.23 10.25
N ARG A 290 -23.96 -1.57 10.11
CA ARG A 290 -25.00 -0.66 9.59
C ARG A 290 -25.30 0.58 10.43
N ASN A 291 -24.83 0.66 11.67
CA ASN A 291 -25.01 1.82 12.55
C ASN A 291 -23.81 2.79 12.51
N HIS A 292 -22.69 2.41 11.85
CA HIS A 292 -21.53 3.27 11.68
C HIS A 292 -21.82 4.41 10.70
N PRO A 293 -21.76 5.70 11.12
CA PRO A 293 -21.99 6.81 10.21
C PRO A 293 -20.88 6.96 9.15
N SER A 294 -19.71 6.36 9.35
CA SER A 294 -18.64 6.32 8.37
C SER A 294 -18.97 5.49 7.12
N VAL A 295 -19.76 4.44 7.23
CA VAL A 295 -20.10 3.56 6.09
C VAL A 295 -21.01 4.27 5.10
N ILE A 296 -20.54 4.44 3.87
CA ILE A 296 -21.33 5.07 2.78
C ILE A 296 -21.71 4.08 1.68
N MET A 297 -20.90 3.04 1.49
CA MET A 297 -21.13 2.03 0.46
C MET A 297 -20.92 0.62 1.01
N TRP A 298 -21.71 -0.32 0.47
CA TRP A 298 -21.57 -1.75 0.67
C TRP A 298 -21.03 -2.37 -0.63
N SER A 299 -19.70 -2.56 -0.72
CA SER A 299 -19.10 -3.21 -1.89
C SER A 299 -19.32 -4.72 -1.83
N ILE A 300 -20.13 -5.24 -2.74
CA ILE A 300 -20.51 -6.65 -2.79
C ILE A 300 -19.46 -7.53 -3.46
N GLY A 301 -18.42 -6.94 -4.09
CA GLY A 301 -17.35 -7.72 -4.71
C GLY A 301 -16.27 -6.91 -5.37
N ASN A 302 -15.07 -7.49 -5.42
CA ASN A 302 -13.90 -6.98 -6.10
C ASN A 302 -13.52 -7.82 -7.30
N GLU A 303 -13.44 -7.23 -8.51
CA GLU A 303 -12.91 -7.87 -9.73
C GLU A 303 -13.47 -9.29 -9.97
N ILE A 304 -14.75 -9.43 -9.83
CA ILE A 304 -15.43 -10.74 -9.77
C ILE A 304 -15.46 -11.42 -11.14
N TYR A 305 -14.89 -12.61 -11.23
CA TYR A 305 -14.82 -13.38 -12.47
C TYR A 305 -16.21 -13.77 -13.03
N ASP A 306 -17.20 -13.93 -12.17
CA ASP A 306 -18.59 -14.19 -12.57
C ASP A 306 -19.14 -13.05 -13.44
N THR A 307 -18.80 -11.78 -13.13
CA THR A 307 -19.24 -10.62 -13.88
C THR A 307 -18.52 -10.45 -15.22
N HIS A 308 -17.38 -11.16 -15.40
CA HIS A 308 -16.62 -11.11 -16.64
C HIS A 308 -17.12 -12.15 -17.66
N LYS A 309 -17.39 -13.36 -17.18
CA LYS A 309 -17.54 -14.54 -18.05
C LYS A 309 -18.95 -14.79 -18.55
N SER A 310 -19.98 -14.36 -17.80
CA SER A 310 -21.35 -14.72 -18.17
C SER A 310 -22.40 -13.80 -17.55
N PRO A 311 -23.65 -13.84 -18.06
CA PRO A 311 -24.79 -13.16 -17.43
C PRO A 311 -25.10 -13.61 -16.00
N ARG A 312 -24.56 -14.75 -15.55
CA ARG A 312 -24.72 -15.26 -14.18
C ARG A 312 -24.22 -14.25 -13.14
N GLY A 313 -23.17 -13.46 -13.48
CA GLY A 313 -22.66 -12.43 -12.61
C GLY A 313 -23.72 -11.38 -12.21
N LEU A 314 -24.59 -10.97 -13.13
CA LEU A 314 -25.69 -10.06 -12.82
C LEU A 314 -26.74 -10.70 -11.89
N GLU A 315 -27.02 -11.99 -12.04
CA GLU A 315 -27.96 -12.70 -11.15
C GLU A 315 -27.41 -12.77 -9.73
N VAL A 316 -26.13 -13.09 -9.58
CA VAL A 316 -25.45 -13.14 -8.27
C VAL A 316 -25.39 -11.73 -7.65
N ALA A 317 -25.08 -10.70 -8.42
CA ALA A 317 -25.12 -9.32 -7.94
C ALA A 317 -26.51 -8.94 -7.38
N LYS A 318 -27.60 -9.33 -8.07
CA LYS A 318 -28.97 -9.12 -7.60
C LYS A 318 -29.24 -9.88 -6.29
N MET A 319 -28.81 -11.15 -6.19
CA MET A 319 -28.94 -11.94 -4.96
C MET A 319 -28.22 -11.29 -3.77
N LEU A 320 -27.03 -10.73 -3.99
CA LEU A 320 -26.26 -10.04 -2.94
C LEU A 320 -26.89 -8.71 -2.56
N ALA A 321 -27.34 -7.91 -3.54
CA ALA A 321 -28.02 -6.65 -3.29
C ALA A 321 -29.36 -6.86 -2.51
N GLU A 322 -30.10 -7.94 -2.80
CA GLU A 322 -31.30 -8.33 -2.03
C GLU A 322 -30.97 -8.67 -0.57
N GLU A 323 -29.85 -9.34 -0.30
CA GLU A 323 -29.42 -9.62 1.08
C GLU A 323 -28.91 -8.36 1.79
N VAL A 324 -28.27 -7.41 1.08
CA VAL A 324 -27.94 -6.07 1.62
C VAL A 324 -29.22 -5.34 2.01
N GLU A 325 -30.19 -5.22 1.10
CA GLU A 325 -31.49 -4.58 1.33
C GLU A 325 -32.25 -5.16 2.53
N LYS A 326 -32.24 -6.49 2.68
CA LYS A 326 -32.86 -7.20 3.79
C LYS A 326 -32.25 -6.82 5.15
N ASN A 327 -30.94 -6.56 5.20
CA ASN A 327 -30.21 -6.29 6.45
C ASN A 327 -30.00 -4.78 6.70
N ASP A 328 -30.13 -3.93 5.67
CA ASP A 328 -30.11 -2.46 5.74
C ASP A 328 -31.32 -1.84 4.99
N PRO A 329 -32.57 -2.21 5.34
CA PRO A 329 -33.79 -1.79 4.61
C PRO A 329 -34.11 -0.30 4.73
N MET A 330 -33.40 0.43 5.56
CA MET A 330 -33.49 1.88 5.67
C MET A 330 -32.37 2.61 4.91
N HIS A 331 -31.55 1.87 4.16
CA HIS A 331 -30.49 2.38 3.28
C HIS A 331 -29.54 3.36 3.99
N ASN A 332 -28.95 2.95 5.11
CA ASN A 332 -27.88 3.72 5.74
C ASN A 332 -26.65 3.84 4.83
N ALA A 333 -26.42 2.84 3.96
CA ALA A 333 -25.47 2.86 2.85
C ALA A 333 -26.04 2.14 1.63
N LEU A 334 -25.41 2.29 0.47
CA LEU A 334 -25.90 1.71 -0.80
C LEU A 334 -24.92 0.66 -1.35
N PRO A 335 -25.45 -0.38 -2.07
CA PRO A 335 -24.59 -1.40 -2.66
C PRO A 335 -23.79 -0.85 -3.85
N THR A 336 -22.55 -1.27 -3.99
CA THR A 336 -21.65 -1.01 -5.10
C THR A 336 -20.83 -2.25 -5.42
N ILE A 337 -20.01 -2.19 -6.48
CA ILE A 337 -19.03 -3.21 -6.86
C ILE A 337 -17.79 -2.53 -7.43
N ALA A 338 -16.61 -3.11 -7.15
CA ALA A 338 -15.34 -2.70 -7.72
C ALA A 338 -15.01 -3.59 -8.93
N SER A 339 -14.96 -3.00 -10.12
CA SER A 339 -14.83 -3.75 -11.38
C SER A 339 -13.61 -3.34 -12.18
N ASN A 340 -12.81 -4.32 -12.59
CA ASN A 340 -11.95 -4.20 -13.74
C ASN A 340 -12.74 -4.59 -15.01
N TYR A 341 -12.16 -4.48 -16.21
CA TYR A 341 -12.84 -4.81 -17.49
C TYR A 341 -14.19 -4.11 -17.70
N MET A 342 -14.31 -2.86 -17.27
CA MET A 342 -15.53 -2.06 -17.46
C MET A 342 -15.90 -1.82 -18.94
N GLN A 343 -15.01 -2.16 -19.89
CA GLN A 343 -15.31 -2.21 -21.33
C GLN A 343 -16.18 -3.42 -21.73
N TRP A 344 -16.42 -4.39 -20.85
CA TRP A 344 -17.22 -5.59 -21.15
C TRP A 344 -18.66 -5.43 -20.74
N GLU A 345 -19.58 -5.87 -21.63
CA GLU A 345 -21.03 -5.76 -21.45
C GLU A 345 -21.52 -6.39 -20.13
N ASN A 346 -21.01 -7.56 -19.75
CA ASN A 346 -21.43 -8.21 -18.51
C ASN A 346 -21.09 -7.36 -17.27
N ALA A 347 -19.92 -6.71 -17.23
CA ALA A 347 -19.54 -5.81 -16.13
C ALA A 347 -20.41 -4.55 -16.15
N GLN A 348 -20.67 -3.98 -17.32
CA GLN A 348 -21.56 -2.82 -17.46
C GLN A 348 -22.99 -3.14 -17.03
N ASN A 349 -23.53 -4.34 -17.32
CA ASN A 349 -24.87 -4.74 -16.86
C ASN A 349 -25.00 -4.79 -15.34
N VAL A 350 -23.94 -5.17 -14.63
CA VAL A 350 -23.91 -5.13 -13.15
C VAL A 350 -23.86 -3.70 -12.64
N ALA A 351 -23.01 -2.86 -13.25
CA ALA A 351 -22.92 -1.43 -12.91
C ALA A 351 -24.24 -0.71 -13.19
N ASP A 352 -24.91 -1.05 -14.30
CA ASP A 352 -26.22 -0.49 -14.64
C ASP A 352 -27.32 -0.88 -13.64
N PHE A 353 -27.24 -2.07 -13.10
CA PHE A 353 -28.17 -2.50 -12.04
C PHE A 353 -27.93 -1.76 -10.72
N LEU A 354 -26.66 -1.59 -10.29
CA LEU A 354 -26.28 -0.98 -9.01
C LEU A 354 -26.30 0.55 -9.05
N LYS A 355 -26.09 1.17 -10.23
CA LYS A 355 -25.98 2.61 -10.48
C LYS A 355 -24.79 3.31 -9.83
N ILE A 356 -24.12 2.73 -8.85
CA ILE A 356 -22.86 3.19 -8.28
C ILE A 356 -21.77 2.28 -8.82
N ALA A 357 -20.93 2.80 -9.72
CA ALA A 357 -19.99 2.05 -10.52
C ALA A 357 -18.54 2.33 -10.09
N GLY A 358 -17.91 1.34 -9.47
CA GLY A 358 -16.49 1.37 -9.12
C GLY A 358 -15.59 0.86 -10.26
N TYR A 359 -14.55 1.61 -10.58
CA TYR A 359 -13.60 1.32 -11.65
C TYR A 359 -12.23 0.98 -11.07
N ASN A 360 -11.70 -0.19 -11.41
CA ASN A 360 -10.33 -0.55 -11.11
C ASN A 360 -9.45 -0.27 -12.34
N TYR A 361 -8.53 0.72 -12.24
CA TYR A 361 -7.53 1.10 -13.27
C TYR A 361 -8.12 1.43 -14.64
N ALA A 362 -9.29 2.02 -14.68
CA ALA A 362 -10.03 2.27 -15.91
C ALA A 362 -10.56 3.71 -16.03
N GLU A 363 -9.87 4.69 -15.43
CA GLU A 363 -10.24 6.11 -15.43
C GLU A 363 -10.41 6.67 -16.85
N LYS A 364 -9.69 6.10 -17.82
CA LYS A 364 -9.80 6.47 -19.24
C LYS A 364 -11.19 6.21 -19.86
N LEU A 365 -12.05 5.45 -19.19
CA LEU A 365 -13.42 5.14 -19.64
C LEU A 365 -14.47 6.06 -19.03
N TYR A 366 -14.11 6.94 -18.10
CA TYR A 366 -15.07 7.75 -17.36
C TYR A 366 -15.97 8.61 -18.28
N ASP A 367 -15.37 9.39 -19.16
CA ASP A 367 -16.13 10.31 -20.05
C ASP A 367 -17.07 9.55 -20.99
N ASP A 368 -16.57 8.46 -21.62
CA ASP A 368 -17.37 7.62 -22.53
C ASP A 368 -18.55 6.96 -21.81
N HIS A 369 -18.32 6.45 -20.60
CA HIS A 369 -19.36 5.79 -19.82
C HIS A 369 -20.33 6.79 -19.20
N HIS A 370 -19.88 7.96 -18.78
CA HIS A 370 -20.75 9.02 -18.27
C HIS A 370 -21.72 9.54 -19.36
N GLU A 371 -21.24 9.65 -20.61
CA GLU A 371 -22.09 10.01 -21.74
C GLU A 371 -23.12 8.92 -22.06
N LYS A 372 -22.70 7.64 -22.06
CA LYS A 372 -23.56 6.50 -22.39
C LYS A 372 -24.56 6.15 -21.29
N HIS A 373 -24.17 6.35 -20.04
CA HIS A 373 -24.92 5.97 -18.83
C HIS A 373 -25.02 7.18 -17.88
N PRO A 374 -25.83 8.20 -18.24
CA PRO A 374 -25.88 9.47 -17.51
C PRO A 374 -26.51 9.39 -16.12
N ASP A 375 -26.99 8.22 -15.73
CA ASP A 375 -27.53 7.89 -14.40
C ASP A 375 -26.54 7.09 -13.52
N TRP A 376 -25.33 6.79 -14.01
CA TRP A 376 -24.31 6.15 -13.21
C TRP A 376 -23.55 7.18 -12.38
N VAL A 377 -23.31 6.82 -11.12
CA VAL A 377 -22.39 7.52 -10.23
C VAL A 377 -21.03 6.82 -10.31
N ILE A 378 -20.03 7.49 -10.85
CA ILE A 378 -18.72 6.91 -11.19
C ILE A 378 -17.70 7.26 -10.13
N TYR A 379 -16.85 6.27 -9.76
CA TYR A 379 -15.68 6.50 -8.92
C TYR A 379 -14.57 5.50 -9.22
N GLY A 380 -13.33 5.87 -8.88
CA GLY A 380 -12.19 4.95 -8.92
C GLY A 380 -12.14 4.09 -7.67
N SER A 381 -12.55 2.82 -7.77
CA SER A 381 -12.46 1.88 -6.64
C SER A 381 -11.03 1.37 -6.42
N GLU A 382 -10.21 1.31 -7.48
CA GLU A 382 -8.75 1.16 -7.41
C GLU A 382 -8.10 2.00 -8.50
N THR A 383 -7.16 2.86 -8.12
CA THR A 383 -6.48 3.76 -9.05
C THR A 383 -4.97 3.75 -8.82
N ALA A 384 -4.20 4.31 -9.75
CA ALA A 384 -2.75 4.38 -9.76
C ALA A 384 -2.06 3.00 -9.84
N SER A 385 -1.89 2.27 -8.74
CA SER A 385 -1.15 1.00 -8.69
C SER A 385 0.34 1.16 -9.04
N THR A 386 1.00 2.09 -8.38
CA THR A 386 2.43 2.38 -8.59
C THR A 386 3.26 1.69 -7.51
N VAL A 387 4.35 1.05 -7.93
CA VAL A 387 5.27 0.37 -7.02
C VAL A 387 6.44 1.29 -6.67
N ARG A 388 6.81 1.34 -5.37
CA ARG A 388 7.88 2.19 -4.86
C ARG A 388 8.57 1.55 -3.66
N SER A 389 9.89 1.72 -3.58
CA SER A 389 10.69 1.40 -2.41
C SER A 389 11.14 2.69 -1.74
N ARG A 390 10.76 2.89 -0.49
CA ARG A 390 11.04 4.13 0.25
C ARG A 390 12.52 4.52 0.19
N GLY A 391 12.78 5.74 -0.32
CA GLY A 391 14.11 6.36 -0.36
C GLY A 391 15.11 5.66 -1.27
N ILE A 392 14.67 4.84 -2.21
CA ILE A 392 15.50 4.24 -3.26
C ILE A 392 15.27 4.98 -4.57
N TYR A 393 16.35 5.44 -5.19
CA TYR A 393 16.27 6.27 -6.38
C TYR A 393 17.13 5.71 -7.50
N HIS A 394 16.49 5.49 -8.65
CA HIS A 394 17.14 5.04 -9.88
C HIS A 394 16.94 6.09 -10.96
N PHE A 395 18.05 6.49 -11.59
CA PHE A 395 18.08 7.54 -12.60
C PHE A 395 18.32 6.97 -14.00
N PRO A 396 17.92 7.71 -15.07
CA PRO A 396 17.18 9.00 -15.06
C PRO A 396 15.67 8.81 -14.78
N TYR A 397 14.97 9.89 -14.46
CA TYR A 397 13.53 9.88 -14.19
C TYR A 397 12.70 9.37 -15.39
N GLU A 398 13.16 9.63 -16.62
CA GLU A 398 12.49 9.20 -17.84
C GLU A 398 12.47 7.67 -18.05
N THR A 399 13.37 6.95 -17.39
CA THR A 399 13.41 5.49 -17.50
C THR A 399 12.40 4.87 -16.56
N SER A 400 11.41 4.15 -17.11
CA SER A 400 10.41 3.42 -16.33
C SER A 400 10.71 1.92 -16.34
N LEU A 401 11.04 1.37 -15.19
CA LEU A 401 11.19 -0.07 -14.97
C LEU A 401 10.35 -0.49 -13.77
N LEU A 402 9.80 -1.69 -13.84
CA LEU A 402 9.08 -2.26 -12.70
C LEU A 402 10.01 -2.49 -11.51
N VAL A 403 11.20 -3.06 -11.78
CA VAL A 403 12.19 -3.44 -10.76
C VAL A 403 13.60 -3.34 -11.29
N TYR A 404 14.55 -2.99 -10.40
CA TYR A 404 15.97 -2.88 -10.71
C TYR A 404 16.77 -4.09 -10.16
N ASP A 405 18.10 -4.10 -10.37
CA ASP A 405 18.97 -5.23 -10.00
C ASP A 405 19.00 -5.52 -8.49
N ASP A 406 18.68 -4.54 -7.66
CA ASP A 406 18.55 -4.64 -6.19
C ASP A 406 17.17 -5.17 -5.74
N LEU A 407 16.31 -5.55 -6.67
CA LEU A 407 14.91 -5.95 -6.45
C LEU A 407 14.06 -4.82 -5.83
N GLN A 408 14.52 -3.58 -5.94
CA GLN A 408 13.80 -2.39 -5.48
C GLN A 408 13.13 -1.67 -6.65
N CYS A 409 12.11 -0.87 -6.33
CA CYS A 409 11.42 0.02 -7.24
C CYS A 409 11.84 1.47 -6.96
N SER A 410 11.92 2.30 -7.97
CA SER A 410 12.31 3.71 -7.77
C SER A 410 11.24 4.52 -7.05
N ASP A 411 11.60 5.25 -6.00
CA ASP A 411 10.69 6.15 -5.27
C ASP A 411 10.38 7.45 -6.02
N LEU A 412 11.11 7.73 -7.13
CA LEU A 412 10.80 8.84 -8.03
C LEU A 412 9.41 8.75 -8.68
N GLY A 413 8.76 7.57 -8.63
CA GLY A 413 7.42 7.36 -9.18
C GLY A 413 7.37 6.99 -10.66
N ASN A 414 8.49 6.57 -11.19
CA ASN A 414 8.63 6.09 -12.56
C ASN A 414 8.55 4.56 -12.69
N SER A 415 8.31 3.82 -11.60
CA SER A 415 8.06 2.38 -11.63
C SER A 415 6.54 2.11 -11.63
N VAL A 416 6.01 1.56 -12.72
CA VAL A 416 4.57 1.36 -12.93
C VAL A 416 4.32 -0.06 -13.42
N VAL A 417 3.25 -0.70 -12.96
CA VAL A 417 2.77 -1.98 -13.47
C VAL A 417 1.97 -1.78 -14.77
N ASN A 418 1.82 -2.83 -15.57
CA ASN A 418 1.19 -2.74 -16.90
C ASN A 418 -0.28 -2.29 -16.89
N TRP A 419 -1.00 -2.53 -15.81
CA TRP A 419 -2.41 -2.11 -15.66
C TRP A 419 -2.56 -0.76 -14.94
N GLY A 420 -1.50 -0.26 -14.31
CA GLY A 420 -1.52 0.94 -13.49
C GLY A 420 -1.16 2.22 -14.24
N ALA A 421 -1.27 3.32 -13.52
CA ALA A 421 -0.85 4.64 -13.95
C ALA A 421 0.03 5.30 -12.89
N SER A 422 0.85 6.29 -13.26
CA SER A 422 1.55 7.08 -12.25
C SER A 422 0.53 7.82 -11.36
N PRO A 423 0.87 8.13 -10.09
CA PRO A 423 -0.01 8.90 -9.21
C PRO A 423 -0.47 10.20 -9.82
N LEU A 424 0.44 10.89 -10.53
CA LEU A 424 0.13 12.17 -11.20
C LEU A 424 -0.92 11.99 -12.28
N ASN A 425 -0.76 10.98 -13.14
CA ASN A 425 -1.68 10.73 -14.26
C ASN A 425 -3.06 10.28 -13.75
N SER A 426 -3.09 9.37 -12.78
CA SER A 426 -4.35 8.88 -12.19
C SER A 426 -5.12 10.00 -11.51
N TYR A 427 -4.43 10.81 -10.70
CA TYR A 427 -5.03 11.99 -10.06
C TYR A 427 -5.55 13.00 -11.10
N ALA A 428 -4.78 13.29 -12.16
CA ALA A 428 -5.18 14.23 -13.20
C ALA A 428 -6.43 13.76 -13.95
N MET A 429 -6.54 12.44 -14.24
CA MET A 429 -7.72 11.87 -14.90
C MET A 429 -8.97 11.97 -14.02
N ASP A 430 -8.87 11.57 -12.74
CA ASP A 430 -10.01 11.66 -11.82
C ASP A 430 -10.44 13.12 -11.57
N THR A 431 -9.46 14.02 -11.42
CA THR A 431 -9.75 15.45 -11.17
C THR A 431 -10.36 16.13 -12.40
N ALA A 432 -10.05 15.66 -13.61
CA ALA A 432 -10.66 16.18 -14.84
C ALA A 432 -12.13 15.76 -15.00
N ALA A 433 -12.56 14.69 -14.31
CA ALA A 433 -13.94 14.21 -14.29
C ALA A 433 -14.69 14.85 -13.12
N ASP A 434 -15.25 16.03 -13.35
CA ASP A 434 -15.97 16.79 -12.31
C ASP A 434 -17.15 16.02 -11.71
N TYR A 435 -17.77 15.13 -12.45
CA TYR A 435 -18.88 14.28 -12.02
C TYR A 435 -18.44 13.08 -11.16
N SER A 436 -17.15 12.71 -11.19
CA SER A 436 -16.63 11.60 -10.39
C SER A 436 -16.75 11.88 -8.90
N MET A 437 -17.17 10.85 -8.13
CA MET A 437 -17.16 10.92 -6.66
C MET A 437 -15.75 11.06 -6.10
N GLY A 438 -14.70 10.66 -6.84
CA GLY A 438 -13.31 10.59 -6.39
C GLY A 438 -12.72 9.21 -6.58
N GLN A 439 -11.65 8.92 -5.86
CA GLN A 439 -10.85 7.71 -6.08
C GLN A 439 -10.39 7.06 -4.77
N PHE A 440 -10.11 5.76 -4.85
CA PHE A 440 -9.37 5.01 -3.84
C PHE A 440 -8.07 4.51 -4.44
N VAL A 441 -6.95 5.05 -3.97
CA VAL A 441 -5.62 4.70 -4.49
C VAL A 441 -5.21 3.30 -4.01
N TRP A 442 -4.68 2.50 -4.89
CA TRP A 442 -4.06 1.22 -4.59
C TRP A 442 -2.57 1.41 -4.30
N THR A 443 -2.08 1.37 -3.01
CA THR A 443 -2.78 1.24 -1.73
C THR A 443 -2.25 2.26 -0.72
N GLY A 444 -2.92 2.42 0.43
CA GLY A 444 -2.44 3.29 1.52
C GLY A 444 -1.13 2.78 2.10
N PHE A 445 -1.04 1.49 2.39
CA PHE A 445 0.16 0.84 2.94
C PHE A 445 0.63 -0.29 2.04
N ASP A 446 1.94 -0.56 2.05
CA ASP A 446 2.45 -1.87 1.64
C ASP A 446 1.80 -2.94 2.51
N TYR A 447 1.48 -4.08 1.92
CA TYR A 447 0.82 -5.17 2.63
C TYR A 447 1.50 -6.51 2.40
N ILE A 448 1.37 -7.41 3.36
CA ILE A 448 2.02 -8.72 3.34
C ILE A 448 1.28 -9.64 2.36
N GLY A 449 2.02 -10.32 1.51
CA GLY A 449 1.49 -11.13 0.42
C GLY A 449 1.36 -10.34 -0.88
N GLU A 450 0.89 -10.97 -1.95
CA GLU A 450 0.79 -10.42 -3.31
C GLU A 450 2.06 -9.66 -3.74
N PRO A 451 3.22 -10.33 -3.70
CA PRO A 451 4.49 -9.67 -3.92
C PRO A 451 4.55 -9.06 -5.32
N THR A 452 4.77 -7.75 -5.35
CA THR A 452 4.94 -6.99 -6.58
C THR A 452 6.07 -5.98 -6.35
N PRO A 453 7.23 -6.15 -6.96
CA PRO A 453 7.61 -7.23 -7.91
C PRO A 453 7.62 -8.64 -7.31
N TYR A 454 7.48 -9.67 -8.14
CA TYR A 454 7.28 -11.05 -7.70
C TYR A 454 8.37 -11.62 -6.78
N ASN A 455 9.61 -11.16 -6.92
CA ASN A 455 10.77 -11.63 -6.15
C ASN A 455 10.92 -10.97 -4.76
N THR A 456 9.86 -10.38 -4.22
CA THR A 456 9.83 -9.76 -2.89
C THR A 456 8.90 -10.52 -1.95
N LYS A 457 8.94 -10.22 -0.64
CA LYS A 457 8.06 -10.87 0.35
C LYS A 457 6.67 -10.23 0.49
N ASN A 458 6.51 -9.00 0.02
CA ASN A 458 5.28 -8.22 0.12
C ASN A 458 5.15 -7.24 -1.05
N SER A 459 4.01 -6.58 -1.16
CA SER A 459 3.76 -5.58 -2.20
C SER A 459 4.55 -4.30 -1.96
N TYR A 460 4.82 -3.56 -3.04
CA TYR A 460 5.37 -2.21 -3.02
C TYR A 460 4.35 -1.12 -3.42
N PHE A 461 3.05 -1.45 -3.47
CA PHE A 461 2.00 -0.53 -3.91
C PHE A 461 1.68 0.58 -2.91
N GLY A 462 2.05 0.41 -1.65
CA GLY A 462 1.73 1.36 -0.59
C GLY A 462 2.30 2.75 -0.84
N ILE A 463 1.50 3.77 -0.49
CA ILE A 463 1.95 5.15 -0.35
C ILE A 463 2.87 5.27 0.88
N VAL A 464 2.67 4.40 1.84
CA VAL A 464 3.44 4.22 3.07
C VAL A 464 3.95 2.78 3.12
N ASP A 465 5.16 2.55 3.61
CA ASP A 465 5.72 1.20 3.73
C ASP A 465 5.09 0.39 4.89
N THR A 466 5.44 -0.90 5.02
CA THR A 466 4.89 -1.77 6.08
C THR A 466 5.21 -1.28 7.49
N ALA A 467 6.33 -0.57 7.68
CA ALA A 467 6.72 0.02 8.95
C ALA A 467 5.96 1.31 9.29
N GLY A 468 5.24 1.88 8.32
CA GLY A 468 4.48 3.12 8.46
C GLY A 468 5.31 4.38 8.19
N PHE A 469 6.39 4.26 7.41
CA PHE A 469 7.15 5.41 6.94
C PHE A 469 6.71 5.83 5.54
N GLU A 470 6.63 7.15 5.33
CA GLU A 470 6.16 7.76 4.10
C GLU A 470 7.15 7.50 2.95
N LYS A 471 6.62 7.12 1.79
CA LYS A 471 7.29 7.16 0.50
C LYS A 471 7.05 8.54 -0.15
N ASP A 472 7.76 8.86 -1.22
CA ASP A 472 7.63 10.19 -1.85
C ASP A 472 6.22 10.44 -2.40
N SER A 473 5.46 9.39 -2.76
CA SER A 473 4.06 9.52 -3.16
C SER A 473 3.12 10.03 -2.06
N PHE A 474 3.47 9.83 -0.78
CA PHE A 474 2.71 10.42 0.33
C PHE A 474 2.67 11.95 0.21
N TRP A 475 3.81 12.54 -0.09
CA TRP A 475 3.94 13.99 -0.21
C TRP A 475 3.28 14.55 -1.48
N PHE A 476 3.26 13.75 -2.56
CA PHE A 476 2.46 14.08 -3.73
C PHE A 476 0.98 14.17 -3.37
N TYR A 477 0.38 13.12 -2.80
CA TYR A 477 -1.05 13.14 -2.43
C TYR A 477 -1.35 14.22 -1.39
N LYS A 478 -0.49 14.42 -0.40
CA LYS A 478 -0.63 15.50 0.57
C LYS A 478 -0.66 16.88 -0.11
N SER A 479 0.13 17.08 -1.15
CA SER A 479 0.19 18.37 -1.87
C SER A 479 -1.10 18.72 -2.61
N VAL A 480 -1.89 17.69 -3.00
CA VAL A 480 -3.12 17.86 -3.80
C VAL A 480 -4.40 17.61 -2.99
N TRP A 481 -4.34 16.88 -1.89
CA TRP A 481 -5.49 16.56 -1.03
C TRP A 481 -5.59 17.47 0.21
N ASP A 482 -4.47 17.92 0.76
CA ASP A 482 -4.41 18.84 1.90
C ASP A 482 -3.92 20.23 1.43
N ILE A 483 -4.78 20.93 0.71
CA ILE A 483 -4.47 22.25 0.11
C ILE A 483 -4.60 23.39 1.15
N ALA A 484 -4.56 23.10 2.44
CA ALA A 484 -4.57 24.14 3.47
C ALA A 484 -3.23 24.89 3.46
N TYR A 485 -3.19 26.08 2.84
CA TYR A 485 -2.00 26.96 2.83
C TYR A 485 -1.52 27.40 4.22
N GLU A 486 -2.24 27.06 5.27
CA GLU A 486 -1.91 27.35 6.66
C GLU A 486 -0.63 26.63 7.14
N LYS A 487 -0.27 25.51 6.48
CA LYS A 487 0.97 24.77 6.73
C LYS A 487 1.68 24.48 5.41
N PRO A 488 2.37 25.50 4.86
CA PRO A 488 3.11 25.29 3.61
C PRO A 488 4.25 24.29 3.83
N PHE A 489 4.45 23.41 2.85
CA PHE A 489 5.55 22.46 2.86
C PHE A 489 6.16 22.28 1.48
N ILE A 490 7.39 21.79 1.45
CA ILE A 490 8.08 21.26 0.27
C ILE A 490 8.66 19.92 0.67
N HIS A 491 8.54 18.94 -0.19
CA HIS A 491 9.24 17.66 -0.10
C HIS A 491 10.02 17.43 -1.37
N LEU A 492 11.30 17.07 -1.22
CA LEU A 492 12.19 16.76 -2.33
C LEU A 492 12.35 15.25 -2.50
N SER A 493 12.26 14.81 -3.73
CA SER A 493 12.58 13.48 -4.19
C SER A 493 13.73 13.56 -5.20
N PRO A 494 14.92 13.07 -4.88
CA PRO A 494 15.34 12.32 -3.67
C PRO A 494 15.23 13.11 -2.37
N CYS A 495 14.89 12.42 -1.29
CA CYS A 495 14.79 12.99 0.04
C CYS A 495 16.16 13.20 0.73
N TYR A 496 17.26 12.86 0.08
CA TYR A 496 18.63 13.07 0.54
C TYR A 496 19.53 13.58 -0.58
N TRP A 497 20.70 14.12 -0.21
CA TRP A 497 21.68 14.71 -1.14
C TRP A 497 23.05 14.09 -0.89
N ASP A 498 23.26 12.85 -1.39
CA ASP A 498 24.52 12.08 -1.21
C ASP A 498 24.80 11.14 -2.40
N PHE A 499 25.28 11.70 -3.49
CA PHE A 499 25.54 11.01 -4.75
C PHE A 499 27.04 11.10 -5.14
N ASN A 500 27.37 10.76 -6.40
CA ASN A 500 28.71 10.91 -6.92
C ASN A 500 28.94 12.30 -7.50
N GLU A 501 30.16 12.82 -7.34
CA GLU A 501 30.53 14.15 -7.85
C GLU A 501 30.23 14.28 -9.34
N GLY A 502 29.40 15.28 -9.70
CA GLY A 502 28.98 15.56 -11.06
C GLY A 502 27.93 14.59 -11.65
N GLN A 503 27.42 13.61 -10.90
CA GLN A 503 26.29 12.78 -11.32
C GLN A 503 25.07 13.67 -11.54
N MET A 504 24.34 13.46 -12.66
CA MET A 504 23.12 14.22 -12.94
C MET A 504 21.96 13.67 -12.11
N ILE A 505 21.33 14.51 -11.31
CA ILE A 505 20.24 14.14 -10.39
C ILE A 505 18.96 14.83 -10.84
N ASP A 506 17.93 14.03 -11.08
CA ASP A 506 16.56 14.49 -11.23
C ASP A 506 15.96 14.75 -9.86
N ILE A 507 15.34 15.91 -9.69
CA ILE A 507 14.73 16.34 -8.43
C ILE A 507 13.28 16.68 -8.70
N ILE A 508 12.41 15.93 -8.06
CA ILE A 508 10.97 16.19 -8.06
C ILE A 508 10.64 16.92 -6.76
N ALA A 509 9.97 18.04 -6.85
CA ALA A 509 9.52 18.80 -5.66
C ALA A 509 7.99 18.78 -5.58
N TYR A 510 7.48 18.21 -4.50
CA TYR A 510 6.06 18.21 -4.14
C TYR A 510 5.76 19.31 -3.12
N SER A 511 4.72 20.06 -3.34
CA SER A 511 4.33 21.17 -2.46
C SER A 511 2.85 21.51 -2.62
N ASN A 512 2.22 21.99 -1.56
CA ASN A 512 0.90 22.62 -1.62
C ASN A 512 0.95 24.09 -2.06
N LEU A 513 2.14 24.64 -2.31
CA LEU A 513 2.34 26.01 -2.78
C LEU A 513 2.27 26.11 -4.31
N PRO A 514 1.81 27.25 -4.85
CA PRO A 514 1.64 27.39 -6.31
C PRO A 514 2.94 27.67 -7.07
N VAL A 515 4.02 28.11 -6.42
CA VAL A 515 5.25 28.48 -7.12
C VAL A 515 6.48 28.01 -6.37
N LEU A 516 7.37 27.31 -7.08
CA LEU A 516 8.64 26.80 -6.56
C LEU A 516 9.82 27.34 -7.36
N LYS A 517 10.94 27.60 -6.68
CA LYS A 517 12.24 27.96 -7.29
C LYS A 517 13.35 27.11 -6.75
N LEU A 518 14.20 26.60 -7.63
CA LEU A 518 15.45 25.95 -7.24
C LEU A 518 16.55 27.00 -7.02
N ARG A 519 17.28 26.88 -5.91
CA ARG A 519 18.53 27.59 -5.64
C ARG A 519 19.66 26.60 -5.47
N TYR A 520 20.65 26.65 -6.37
CA TYR A 520 21.76 25.71 -6.38
C TYR A 520 23.04 26.32 -6.96
N GLY A 521 24.21 26.10 -6.31
CA GLY A 521 25.51 26.57 -6.79
C GLY A 521 25.63 28.12 -6.93
N GLY A 522 24.92 28.86 -6.08
CA GLY A 522 24.87 30.33 -6.13
C GLY A 522 23.97 30.90 -7.25
N LYS A 523 23.26 30.04 -7.98
CA LYS A 523 22.27 30.40 -8.99
C LYS A 523 20.87 30.12 -8.49
N THR A 524 19.92 30.97 -8.90
CA THR A 524 18.49 30.71 -8.78
C THR A 524 17.95 30.41 -10.18
N TYR A 525 17.28 29.28 -10.31
CA TYR A 525 16.67 28.81 -11.55
C TYR A 525 15.30 29.48 -11.75
N ASP A 526 14.74 29.35 -12.93
CA ASP A 526 13.41 29.89 -13.24
C ASP A 526 12.36 29.25 -12.33
N SER A 527 11.28 29.98 -12.07
CA SER A 527 10.19 29.48 -11.24
C SER A 527 9.36 28.45 -11.98
N GLU A 528 8.95 27.42 -11.24
CA GLU A 528 7.98 26.44 -11.66
C GLU A 528 6.63 26.74 -11.03
N THR A 529 5.61 26.99 -11.86
CA THR A 529 4.23 27.22 -11.39
C THR A 529 3.50 25.89 -11.38
N LEU A 530 2.90 25.57 -10.22
CA LEU A 530 2.13 24.34 -10.03
C LEU A 530 0.63 24.64 -10.16
N ASP A 531 -0.10 23.70 -10.74
CA ASP A 531 -1.55 23.75 -10.83
C ASP A 531 -2.15 22.45 -10.27
N HIS A 532 -2.55 22.50 -9.00
CA HIS A 532 -3.08 21.35 -8.27
C HIS A 532 -4.51 20.95 -8.66
N LYS A 533 -5.17 21.69 -9.55
CA LYS A 533 -6.59 21.53 -9.91
C LYS A 533 -6.82 21.04 -11.33
N SER A 534 -5.81 21.05 -12.17
CA SER A 534 -5.95 20.72 -13.59
C SER A 534 -5.00 19.59 -14.02
N LYS A 535 -5.08 19.22 -15.30
CA LYS A 535 -4.07 18.37 -15.97
C LYS A 535 -2.70 19.06 -16.10
N GLY A 536 -2.50 20.14 -15.35
CA GLY A 536 -1.31 20.96 -15.37
C GLY A 536 -0.15 20.33 -14.60
N LYS A 537 0.77 21.17 -14.22
CA LYS A 537 2.01 20.78 -13.56
C LYS A 537 1.75 20.53 -12.07
N LEU A 538 1.66 19.27 -11.69
CA LEU A 538 1.35 18.84 -10.31
C LEU A 538 2.58 18.81 -9.38
N CYS A 539 3.79 18.85 -9.95
CA CYS A 539 5.06 18.93 -9.23
C CYS A 539 6.09 19.70 -10.05
N ALA A 540 7.13 20.22 -9.40
CA ALA A 540 8.27 20.78 -10.09
C ALA A 540 9.32 19.72 -10.37
N HIS A 541 10.00 19.81 -11.52
CA HIS A 541 11.10 18.92 -11.90
C HIS A 541 12.33 19.75 -12.29
N PHE A 542 13.44 19.47 -11.60
CA PHE A 542 14.73 20.09 -11.88
C PHE A 542 15.76 18.99 -12.11
N ARG A 543 16.82 19.30 -12.88
CA ARG A 543 17.94 18.38 -13.12
C ARG A 543 19.26 19.13 -13.01
N VAL A 544 20.10 18.72 -12.06
CA VAL A 544 21.38 19.37 -11.78
C VAL A 544 22.48 18.35 -11.49
N PRO A 545 23.74 18.65 -11.77
CA PRO A 545 24.84 17.81 -11.33
C PRO A 545 25.03 17.89 -9.81
N TYR A 546 25.23 16.74 -9.16
CA TYR A 546 25.55 16.73 -7.74
C TYR A 546 26.96 17.27 -7.47
N HIS A 547 27.08 18.12 -6.43
CA HIS A 547 28.37 18.56 -5.87
C HIS A 547 28.34 18.45 -4.35
N LYS A 548 29.25 17.69 -3.78
CA LYS A 548 29.31 17.36 -2.35
C LYS A 548 29.31 18.58 -1.41
N LYS A 549 29.90 19.70 -1.85
CA LYS A 549 30.02 20.91 -1.03
C LYS A 549 28.85 21.91 -1.23
N LEU A 550 27.95 21.61 -2.14
CA LEU A 550 26.85 22.51 -2.47
C LEU A 550 25.53 21.92 -1.99
N PRO A 551 24.87 22.55 -1.01
CA PRO A 551 23.52 22.18 -0.66
C PRO A 551 22.57 22.50 -1.82
N ILE A 552 21.47 21.76 -1.88
CA ILE A 552 20.37 22.06 -2.78
C ILE A 552 19.20 22.61 -1.98
N ALA A 553 18.55 23.67 -2.48
CA ALA A 553 17.41 24.28 -1.85
C ALA A 553 16.29 24.53 -2.85
N VAL A 554 15.05 24.25 -2.44
CA VAL A 554 13.85 24.67 -3.15
C VAL A 554 13.05 25.60 -2.27
N ILE A 555 12.66 26.73 -2.85
CA ILE A 555 11.97 27.83 -2.18
C ILE A 555 10.55 27.89 -2.71
N GLY A 556 9.57 27.93 -1.81
CA GLY A 556 8.16 28.04 -2.12
C GLY A 556 7.60 29.44 -1.87
N TYR A 557 6.72 29.86 -2.77
CA TYR A 557 6.08 31.15 -2.74
C TYR A 557 4.57 31.04 -2.89
N TYR A 558 3.83 31.99 -2.27
CA TYR A 558 2.37 32.06 -2.38
C TYR A 558 1.86 32.60 -3.72
N ASN A 559 2.72 33.21 -4.54
CA ASN A 559 2.37 33.71 -5.88
C ASN A 559 3.61 33.88 -6.77
N GLU A 560 3.38 34.23 -8.04
CA GLU A 560 4.41 34.35 -9.09
C GLU A 560 5.38 35.53 -8.91
N ASN A 561 5.08 36.50 -8.05
CA ASN A 561 5.97 37.67 -7.84
C ASN A 561 7.28 37.26 -7.17
N CYS A 562 7.32 36.16 -6.44
CA CYS A 562 8.51 35.56 -5.82
C CYS A 562 9.35 36.59 -5.02
N THR A 563 8.70 37.46 -4.27
CA THR A 563 9.34 38.45 -3.39
C THR A 563 9.47 37.93 -1.97
N ASN A 564 10.24 38.55 -1.11
CA ASN A 564 10.36 38.22 0.29
C ASN A 564 9.00 38.25 1.01
N ASP A 565 8.11 39.15 0.61
CA ASP A 565 6.76 39.25 1.18
C ASP A 565 5.86 38.07 0.82
N ASN A 566 6.21 37.31 -0.23
CA ASN A 566 5.48 36.11 -0.69
C ASN A 566 6.22 34.81 -0.41
N TYR A 567 7.37 34.88 0.27
CA TYR A 567 8.09 33.69 0.73
C TYR A 567 7.25 32.91 1.74
N ALA A 568 7.17 31.60 1.55
CA ALA A 568 6.41 30.68 2.43
C ALA A 568 7.33 29.77 3.22
N VAL A 569 8.13 28.95 2.53
CA VAL A 569 9.00 27.94 3.13
C VAL A 569 10.15 27.61 2.19
N GLU A 570 11.24 27.12 2.75
CA GLU A 570 12.40 26.59 2.03
C GLU A 570 12.74 25.21 2.54
N GLU A 571 12.98 24.26 1.63
CA GLU A 571 13.53 22.93 1.93
C GLU A 571 14.97 22.87 1.44
N VAL A 572 15.89 22.45 2.30
CA VAL A 572 17.33 22.41 2.03
C VAL A 572 17.89 21.03 2.36
N LEU A 573 18.54 20.39 1.39
CA LEU A 573 19.26 19.16 1.60
C LEU A 573 20.78 19.38 1.55
N PHE A 574 21.47 18.78 2.50
CA PHE A 574 22.92 18.79 2.61
C PHE A 574 23.46 17.36 2.46
N THR A 575 24.69 17.26 1.99
CA THR A 575 25.41 15.98 2.03
C THR A 575 25.76 15.66 3.48
N PRO A 576 25.29 14.52 4.03
CA PRO A 576 25.58 14.13 5.40
C PRO A 576 27.04 13.66 5.53
N TYR A 577 27.58 13.72 6.74
CA TYR A 577 28.79 13.00 7.12
C TYR A 577 28.50 11.52 7.37
N GLU A 578 29.51 10.75 7.79
CA GLU A 578 29.32 9.36 8.19
C GLU A 578 28.43 9.25 9.42
N THR A 579 27.72 8.13 9.52
CA THR A 579 26.87 7.83 10.69
C THR A 579 27.69 7.84 11.97
N TYR A 580 27.19 8.53 12.99
CA TYR A 580 27.90 8.70 14.26
C TYR A 580 27.11 8.13 15.44
N LYS A 581 25.82 8.36 15.52
CA LYS A 581 24.96 7.92 16.62
C LYS A 581 23.58 7.50 16.15
N LEU A 582 22.87 6.75 16.99
CA LEU A 582 21.46 6.45 16.82
C LEU A 582 20.59 7.48 17.54
N ARG A 583 19.41 7.71 17.01
CA ARG A 583 18.35 8.48 17.64
C ARG A 583 17.07 7.67 17.70
N MET A 584 16.40 7.68 18.85
CA MET A 584 15.07 7.09 19.04
C MET A 584 14.04 8.16 19.35
N ARG A 585 12.84 8.00 18.78
CA ARG A 585 11.65 8.81 19.06
C ARG A 585 10.46 7.88 19.24
N SER A 586 9.77 7.98 20.36
CA SER A 586 8.50 7.29 20.58
C SER A 586 7.33 8.20 20.21
N ASP A 587 6.27 7.60 19.69
CA ASP A 587 4.98 8.29 19.46
C ASP A 587 4.26 8.60 20.78
N LYS A 588 4.53 7.81 21.83
CA LYS A 588 3.95 7.95 23.17
C LYS A 588 5.04 7.84 24.24
N ASN A 589 4.93 8.63 25.30
CA ASN A 589 5.80 8.50 26.48
C ASN A 589 5.17 7.67 27.58
N GLU A 590 3.89 7.30 27.41
CA GLU A 590 3.09 6.56 28.36
C GLU A 590 2.15 5.59 27.63
N ILE A 591 2.03 4.35 28.13
CA ILE A 591 1.10 3.34 27.63
C ILE A 591 0.39 2.68 28.84
N THR A 592 -0.79 2.14 28.60
CA THR A 592 -1.57 1.45 29.66
C THR A 592 -1.03 0.04 29.90
N ALA A 593 -0.89 -0.35 31.17
CA ALA A 593 -0.47 -1.69 31.58
C ALA A 593 -1.62 -2.70 31.47
N ASP A 594 -2.16 -2.89 30.26
CA ASP A 594 -3.31 -3.73 29.94
C ASP A 594 -2.97 -4.94 29.06
N GLY A 595 -1.68 -5.13 28.76
CA GLY A 595 -1.18 -6.18 27.87
C GLY A 595 -1.51 -5.99 26.38
N ARG A 596 -2.09 -4.84 25.97
CA ARG A 596 -2.56 -4.53 24.61
C ARG A 596 -2.03 -3.24 24.06
N SER A 597 -1.83 -2.22 24.92
CA SER A 597 -1.36 -0.89 24.54
C SER A 597 0.03 -0.93 23.94
N LEU A 598 0.24 -0.17 22.87
CA LEU A 598 1.48 -0.13 22.11
C LEU A 598 2.10 1.26 22.09
N ALA A 599 3.43 1.29 22.03
CA ALA A 599 4.23 2.43 21.61
C ALA A 599 5.06 2.08 20.39
N PHE A 600 5.18 3.02 19.44
CA PHE A 600 5.92 2.88 18.21
C PHE A 600 7.16 3.76 18.25
N ILE A 601 8.33 3.13 18.25
CA ILE A 601 9.62 3.82 18.34
C ILE A 601 10.26 3.84 16.95
N THR A 602 10.47 5.05 16.42
CA THR A 602 11.26 5.28 15.21
C THR A 602 12.72 5.42 15.59
N ILE A 603 13.58 4.67 14.91
CA ILE A 603 15.03 4.74 15.04
C ILE A 603 15.60 5.31 13.75
N THR A 604 16.47 6.31 13.87
CA THR A 604 17.25 6.91 12.77
C THR A 604 18.73 6.93 13.12
N ALA A 605 19.58 7.03 12.09
CA ALA A 605 21.00 7.27 12.25
C ALA A 605 21.30 8.75 11.97
N GLU A 606 22.09 9.38 12.82
CA GLU A 606 22.55 10.76 12.69
C GLU A 606 24.05 10.82 12.50
N ASP A 607 24.51 11.83 11.76
CA ASP A 607 25.94 12.18 11.65
C ASP A 607 26.43 12.98 12.87
N ILE A 608 27.70 13.40 12.83
CA ILE A 608 28.32 14.17 13.92
C ILE A 608 27.67 15.55 14.15
N THR A 609 26.98 16.07 13.16
CA THR A 609 26.27 17.37 13.24
C THR A 609 24.82 17.23 13.74
N GLY A 610 24.31 15.99 13.83
CA GLY A 610 22.93 15.68 14.18
C GLY A 610 21.98 15.65 12.98
N GLN A 611 22.51 15.67 11.74
CA GLN A 611 21.73 15.48 10.54
C GLN A 611 21.41 13.99 10.33
N GLU A 612 20.19 13.67 9.95
CA GLU A 612 19.80 12.30 9.60
C GLU A 612 20.56 11.83 8.36
N VAL A 613 21.11 10.61 8.43
CA VAL A 613 21.79 9.94 7.33
C VAL A 613 20.77 9.00 6.67
N GLN A 614 20.02 9.53 5.72
CA GLN A 614 18.85 8.86 5.16
C GLN A 614 19.17 7.64 4.26
N ASN A 615 20.40 7.44 3.87
CA ASN A 615 20.87 6.24 3.20
C ASN A 615 21.62 5.27 4.14
N ALA A 616 21.48 5.43 5.47
CA ALA A 616 22.07 4.52 6.45
C ALA A 616 21.34 3.18 6.46
N ASN A 617 22.10 2.09 6.60
CA ASN A 617 21.63 0.70 6.58
C ASN A 617 22.24 -0.15 7.72
N ASN A 618 22.65 0.50 8.81
CA ASN A 618 23.27 -0.13 9.97
C ASN A 618 22.36 -1.19 10.59
N ARG A 619 22.91 -2.32 11.06
CA ARG A 619 22.19 -3.35 11.81
C ARG A 619 22.03 -2.91 13.27
N ILE A 620 20.80 -2.81 13.72
CA ILE A 620 20.44 -2.36 15.07
C ILE A 620 20.01 -3.56 15.91
N LYS A 621 20.56 -3.66 17.12
CA LYS A 621 20.15 -4.61 18.15
C LYS A 621 19.36 -3.88 19.23
N PHE A 622 18.25 -4.47 19.66
CA PHE A 622 17.38 -3.95 20.71
C PHE A 622 17.44 -4.79 21.98
N THR A 623 17.36 -4.09 23.09
CA THR A 623 17.10 -4.67 24.41
C THR A 623 15.96 -3.90 25.07
N VAL A 624 14.95 -4.62 25.57
CA VAL A 624 13.82 -4.06 26.31
C VAL A 624 13.81 -4.65 27.71
N SER A 625 13.66 -3.80 28.73
CA SER A 625 13.56 -4.21 30.13
C SER A 625 12.48 -3.44 30.86
N GLY A 626 11.99 -3.96 31.99
CA GLY A 626 10.93 -3.38 32.79
C GLY A 626 9.54 -3.88 32.39
N ALA A 627 8.53 -3.02 32.47
CA ALA A 627 7.10 -3.34 32.33
C ALA A 627 6.62 -3.52 30.88
N GLY A 628 7.50 -3.73 29.93
CA GLY A 628 7.17 -3.87 28.50
C GLY A 628 7.97 -4.96 27.79
N ARG A 629 7.61 -5.20 26.53
CA ARG A 629 8.23 -6.22 25.69
C ARG A 629 8.36 -5.75 24.24
N LEU A 630 9.36 -6.23 23.52
CA LEU A 630 9.51 -6.03 22.08
C LEU A 630 8.55 -6.96 21.34
N LEU A 631 7.63 -6.40 20.58
CA LEU A 631 6.64 -7.15 19.78
C LEU A 631 7.05 -7.33 18.33
N GLY A 632 7.88 -6.46 17.80
CA GLY A 632 8.35 -6.58 16.43
C GLY A 632 9.25 -5.45 15.99
N LEU A 633 10.01 -5.73 14.92
CA LEU A 633 10.88 -4.78 14.22
C LEU A 633 10.50 -4.76 12.74
N ASP A 634 10.34 -3.58 12.16
CA ASP A 634 10.03 -3.43 10.73
C ASP A 634 10.81 -2.25 10.14
N ASN A 635 11.44 -2.44 8.99
CA ASN A 635 12.17 -1.39 8.29
C ASN A 635 11.53 -0.97 6.96
N GLY A 636 10.45 -1.66 6.53
CA GLY A 636 9.77 -1.40 5.27
C GLY A 636 10.46 -1.98 4.02
N ASP A 637 11.62 -2.67 4.15
CA ASP A 637 12.30 -3.30 3.02
C ASP A 637 11.65 -4.65 2.68
N SER A 638 11.01 -4.75 1.52
CA SER A 638 10.39 -5.98 1.03
C SER A 638 11.39 -7.05 0.61
N THR A 639 12.69 -6.73 0.53
CA THR A 639 13.78 -7.67 0.25
C THR A 639 14.55 -8.08 1.49
N ASP A 640 14.16 -7.60 2.68
CA ASP A 640 14.75 -7.99 3.96
C ASP A 640 13.94 -9.14 4.60
N TYR A 641 14.54 -10.32 4.67
CA TYR A 641 13.96 -11.54 5.24
C TYR A 641 14.30 -11.78 6.71
N ASP A 642 14.90 -10.81 7.40
CA ASP A 642 15.07 -10.88 8.86
C ASP A 642 13.73 -11.05 9.55
N SER A 643 13.68 -11.85 10.63
CA SER A 643 12.44 -12.08 11.37
C SER A 643 11.88 -10.80 11.96
N TYR A 644 10.61 -10.50 11.73
CA TYR A 644 9.90 -9.42 12.41
C TYR A 644 9.90 -9.55 13.95
N LYS A 645 10.00 -10.78 14.46
CA LYS A 645 9.99 -11.10 15.90
C LYS A 645 11.40 -11.24 16.49
N GLY A 646 12.44 -10.93 15.73
CA GLY A 646 13.83 -10.89 16.18
C GLY A 646 14.11 -9.68 17.08
N SER A 647 15.29 -9.69 17.73
CA SER A 647 15.79 -8.58 18.54
C SER A 647 16.71 -7.62 17.77
N HIS A 648 16.93 -7.84 16.48
CA HIS A 648 17.77 -7.01 15.63
C HIS A 648 17.24 -6.96 14.20
N ARG A 649 17.49 -5.83 13.51
CA ARG A 649 17.16 -5.61 12.11
C ARG A 649 18.00 -4.47 11.54
N LYS A 650 18.20 -4.42 10.21
CA LYS A 650 18.89 -3.31 9.54
C LYS A 650 17.97 -2.09 9.45
N LEU A 651 18.57 -0.90 9.45
CA LEU A 651 17.92 0.28 8.91
C LEU A 651 17.66 0.06 7.41
N PHE A 652 16.58 0.62 6.91
CA PHE A 652 16.32 0.73 5.48
C PHE A 652 16.04 2.20 5.16
N SER A 653 16.81 2.76 4.24
CA SER A 653 16.78 4.20 3.95
C SER A 653 16.75 5.02 5.24
N GLY A 654 17.72 4.74 6.12
CA GLY A 654 17.93 5.47 7.37
C GLY A 654 16.97 5.22 8.52
N LYS A 655 15.92 4.40 8.36
CA LYS A 655 14.85 4.23 9.35
C LYS A 655 14.58 2.78 9.73
N LEU A 656 14.13 2.58 10.97
CA LEU A 656 13.63 1.32 11.51
C LEU A 656 12.55 1.60 12.55
N LEU A 657 11.51 0.76 12.57
CA LEU A 657 10.45 0.78 13.57
C LEU A 657 10.65 -0.33 14.58
N ALA A 658 10.56 0.01 15.87
CA ALA A 658 10.39 -0.95 16.96
C ALA A 658 9.02 -0.79 17.60
N ILE A 659 8.30 -1.91 17.78
CA ILE A 659 6.97 -1.94 18.39
C ILE A 659 7.09 -2.49 19.80
N ILE A 660 6.77 -1.66 20.80
CA ILE A 660 6.81 -1.99 22.22
C ILE A 660 5.37 -2.19 22.71
N GLY A 661 5.11 -3.33 23.30
CA GLY A 661 3.83 -3.64 23.94
C GLY A 661 3.92 -3.58 25.45
N SER A 662 2.85 -3.14 26.11
CA SER A 662 2.72 -3.21 27.55
C SER A 662 2.62 -4.67 28.06
N THR A 663 2.98 -4.88 29.31
CA THR A 663 2.57 -6.04 30.11
C THR A 663 1.41 -5.64 31.02
N PHE A 664 1.07 -6.46 32.02
CA PHE A 664 0.13 -6.07 33.08
C PHE A 664 0.84 -5.40 34.26
N GLU A 665 2.16 -5.22 34.20
CA GLU A 665 2.96 -4.55 35.23
C GLU A 665 3.07 -3.07 34.91
N THR A 666 2.89 -2.24 35.94
CA THR A 666 3.16 -0.80 35.89
C THR A 666 4.63 -0.52 36.16
N GLY A 667 5.14 0.54 35.56
CA GLY A 667 6.53 0.99 35.80
C GLY A 667 7.23 1.42 34.52
N GLU A 668 8.52 1.62 34.62
CA GLU A 668 9.35 2.05 33.50
C GLU A 668 9.61 0.89 32.50
N ILE A 669 9.58 1.23 31.22
CA ILE A 669 10.02 0.39 30.12
C ILE A 669 11.25 1.05 29.53
N THR A 670 12.42 0.45 29.69
CA THR A 670 13.66 0.94 29.10
C THR A 670 13.94 0.21 27.78
N VAL A 671 14.02 0.96 26.70
CA VAL A 671 14.39 0.47 25.36
C VAL A 671 15.78 0.96 25.02
N THR A 672 16.70 0.05 24.69
CA THR A 672 18.07 0.37 24.29
C THR A 672 18.32 -0.14 22.87
N ALA A 673 18.92 0.70 22.03
CA ALA A 673 19.33 0.38 20.68
C ALA A 673 20.86 0.53 20.54
N GLU A 674 21.50 -0.50 19.95
CA GLU A 674 22.95 -0.59 19.76
C GLU A 674 23.26 -0.96 18.30
N SER A 675 24.36 -0.43 17.77
CA SER A 675 24.89 -0.79 16.47
C SER A 675 26.41 -0.75 16.49
N GLU A 676 27.07 -1.63 15.75
CA GLU A 676 28.52 -1.66 15.65
C GLU A 676 29.04 -0.33 15.08
N GLY A 677 30.01 0.26 15.75
CA GLY A 677 30.63 1.53 15.33
C GLY A 677 29.83 2.81 15.64
N LEU A 678 28.63 2.70 16.21
CA LEU A 678 27.80 3.85 16.61
C LEU A 678 27.63 3.95 18.11
N GLN A 679 27.36 5.16 18.60
CA GLN A 679 27.00 5.36 19.99
C GLN A 679 25.60 4.78 20.26
N PRO A 680 25.43 3.95 21.31
CA PRO A 680 24.13 3.43 21.70
C PRO A 680 23.21 4.54 22.22
N THR A 681 21.91 4.28 22.16
CA THR A 681 20.90 5.20 22.71
C THR A 681 19.86 4.43 23.49
N SER A 682 19.27 5.08 24.49
CA SER A 682 18.19 4.53 25.31
C SER A 682 17.04 5.51 25.44
N LEU A 683 15.82 4.96 25.57
CA LEU A 683 14.58 5.72 25.74
C LEU A 683 13.73 5.03 26.79
N VAL A 684 13.02 5.80 27.62
CA VAL A 684 12.13 5.31 28.67
C VAL A 684 10.67 5.68 28.34
N ILE A 685 9.77 4.70 28.49
CA ILE A 685 8.32 4.82 28.36
C ILE A 685 7.73 4.35 29.70
N ASN A 686 6.66 4.97 30.18
CA ASN A 686 5.97 4.58 31.40
C ASN A 686 4.74 3.71 31.11
N ALA A 687 4.63 2.57 31.77
CA ALA A 687 3.42 1.76 31.81
C ALA A 687 2.60 2.15 33.04
N VAL A 688 1.39 2.72 32.81
CA VAL A 688 0.50 3.19 33.87
C VAL A 688 -0.67 2.24 34.08
N ALA A 689 -1.23 2.25 35.29
CA ALA A 689 -2.39 1.41 35.59
C ALA A 689 -3.60 1.76 34.70
N PRO A 690 -4.36 0.78 34.21
CA PRO A 690 -5.61 1.04 33.50
C PRO A 690 -6.64 1.65 34.46
N GLU A 691 -7.49 2.57 33.97
CA GLU A 691 -8.60 3.13 34.71
C GLU A 691 -9.60 2.04 35.16
N THR A 692 -9.82 1.06 34.32
CA THR A 692 -10.64 -0.12 34.61
C THR A 692 -9.90 -1.37 34.21
N VAL A 693 -9.79 -2.34 35.12
CA VAL A 693 -9.23 -3.65 34.83
C VAL A 693 -10.29 -4.45 34.07
N PRO A 694 -10.04 -4.86 32.78
CA PRO A 694 -10.99 -5.70 32.08
C PRO A 694 -11.21 -7.02 32.79
N GLU A 695 -12.45 -7.35 33.12
CA GLU A 695 -12.78 -8.65 33.70
C GLU A 695 -12.44 -9.79 32.71
N GLY A 696 -11.91 -10.87 33.22
CA GLY A 696 -11.67 -12.11 32.49
C GLY A 696 -10.53 -12.10 31.50
N VAL A 697 -9.70 -11.06 31.49
CA VAL A 697 -8.52 -11.02 30.62
C VAL A 697 -7.50 -12.05 31.12
N SER A 698 -7.16 -13.01 30.27
CA SER A 698 -6.08 -13.95 30.58
C SER A 698 -4.74 -13.23 30.57
N VAL A 699 -3.91 -13.56 31.55
CA VAL A 699 -2.54 -13.06 31.64
C VAL A 699 -1.76 -13.50 30.41
N VAL A 700 -1.19 -12.57 29.67
CA VAL A 700 -0.17 -12.90 28.67
C VAL A 700 1.08 -13.28 29.44
N THR A 701 1.37 -14.59 29.51
CA THR A 701 2.59 -15.07 30.12
C THR A 701 3.80 -14.62 29.31
N GLU A 702 4.92 -14.36 29.95
CA GLU A 702 6.19 -13.97 29.31
C GLU A 702 6.62 -14.90 28.18
N ASN A 703 6.19 -16.15 28.23
CA ASN A 703 6.52 -17.23 27.28
C ASN A 703 5.51 -17.42 26.14
N ALA A 704 4.46 -16.61 26.05
CA ALA A 704 3.44 -16.77 25.00
C ALA A 704 4.01 -16.55 23.57
N PHE A 705 5.10 -15.82 23.45
CA PHE A 705 5.82 -15.62 22.21
C PHE A 705 7.33 -15.73 22.49
N PRO A 706 7.93 -16.93 22.35
CA PRO A 706 9.38 -17.01 22.42
C PRO A 706 9.96 -16.06 21.38
N ALA A 707 10.80 -15.12 21.81
CA ALA A 707 11.57 -14.32 20.90
C ALA A 707 12.32 -15.28 19.95
N VAL A 708 12.17 -15.10 18.65
CA VAL A 708 12.96 -15.85 17.68
C VAL A 708 14.41 -15.40 17.91
N THR A 709 15.20 -16.26 18.53
CA THR A 709 16.63 -16.02 18.70
C THR A 709 17.31 -16.23 17.34
N THR A 710 17.51 -15.15 16.61
CA THR A 710 18.42 -15.12 15.47
C THR A 710 19.81 -14.72 15.94
N ALA A 711 20.85 -15.31 15.35
CA ALA A 711 22.22 -14.94 15.67
C ALA A 711 22.48 -13.49 15.24
N TYR A 712 22.84 -12.65 16.20
CA TYR A 712 23.24 -11.28 15.90
C TYR A 712 24.63 -11.27 15.25
N THR A 713 24.71 -10.73 14.04
CA THR A 713 25.96 -10.53 13.33
C THR A 713 26.45 -9.11 13.58
N LYS A 714 27.65 -8.99 14.12
CA LYS A 714 28.34 -7.71 14.23
C LYS A 714 28.86 -7.34 12.84
N GLU A 715 28.28 -6.32 12.26
CA GLU A 715 28.64 -5.84 10.93
C GLU A 715 28.54 -4.33 10.83
N ILE A 716 29.44 -3.75 10.05
CA ILE A 716 29.36 -2.37 9.59
C ILE A 716 29.07 -2.44 8.09
N PRO A 717 27.84 -2.19 7.66
CA PRO A 717 27.47 -2.32 6.26
C PRO A 717 28.03 -1.19 5.41
N VAL A 718 28.17 -1.43 4.12
CA VAL A 718 28.45 -0.39 3.12
C VAL A 718 27.20 0.48 2.97
N ARG A 719 27.34 1.77 3.23
CA ARG A 719 26.29 2.77 3.06
C ARG A 719 26.30 3.36 1.65
N LYS A 720 27.51 3.59 1.11
CA LYS A 720 27.73 4.23 -0.18
C LYS A 720 29.01 3.71 -0.83
N ILE A 721 29.00 3.60 -2.13
CA ILE A 721 30.17 3.44 -2.98
C ILE A 721 30.36 4.79 -3.69
N GLU A 722 31.42 5.53 -3.36
CA GLU A 722 31.75 6.79 -4.01
C GLU A 722 32.62 6.51 -5.24
N LEU A 723 32.14 6.91 -6.41
CA LEU A 723 32.85 6.85 -7.68
C LEU A 723 33.33 8.24 -8.05
N THR A 724 34.60 8.37 -8.37
CA THR A 724 35.20 9.65 -8.79
C THR A 724 36.09 9.41 -9.99
N ASP A 725 35.87 10.15 -11.05
CA ASP A 725 36.73 10.21 -12.24
C ASP A 725 37.48 11.54 -12.33
N ASN A 726 38.39 11.64 -13.28
CA ASN A 726 39.15 12.88 -13.52
C ASN A 726 38.33 13.96 -14.26
N GLY A 727 37.01 13.89 -14.25
CA GLY A 727 36.11 14.80 -14.97
C GLY A 727 35.95 14.46 -16.46
N THR A 728 36.51 13.33 -16.91
CA THR A 728 36.46 12.88 -18.31
C THR A 728 35.30 11.90 -18.48
N ARG A 729 34.08 12.40 -18.61
CA ARG A 729 32.90 11.58 -18.90
C ARG A 729 32.57 11.48 -20.38
N LYS A 730 33.42 12.08 -21.21
CA LYS A 730 33.37 11.98 -22.68
C LYS A 730 34.60 11.19 -23.13
N LEU A 731 34.32 9.97 -23.59
CA LEU A 731 35.36 9.10 -24.19
C LEU A 731 35.30 9.19 -25.69
N GLY A 732 36.40 8.81 -26.34
CA GLY A 732 36.48 8.85 -27.77
C GLY A 732 37.85 8.34 -28.29
N LYS A 733 38.11 8.60 -29.55
CA LYS A 733 39.29 8.05 -30.24
C LYS A 733 40.64 8.40 -29.59
N ASP A 734 40.78 9.57 -29.00
CA ASP A 734 42.01 10.06 -28.37
C ASP A 734 42.12 9.66 -26.89
N ASN A 735 41.00 9.25 -26.25
CA ASN A 735 40.90 8.89 -24.86
C ASN A 735 39.78 7.84 -24.67
N ASP A 736 40.01 6.61 -25.11
CA ASP A 736 39.07 5.49 -25.01
C ASP A 736 38.98 4.85 -23.59
N THR A 737 39.78 5.37 -22.66
CA THR A 737 39.92 4.80 -21.30
C THR A 737 39.71 5.90 -20.22
N ALA A 738 39.01 5.56 -19.13
CA ALA A 738 38.89 6.38 -17.94
C ALA A 738 39.35 5.61 -16.69
N MET A 739 40.02 6.31 -15.79
CA MET A 739 40.39 5.82 -14.45
C MET A 739 39.32 6.30 -13.47
N VAL A 740 38.63 5.38 -12.80
CA VAL A 740 37.58 5.67 -11.84
C VAL A 740 38.03 5.24 -10.45
N SER A 741 38.24 6.20 -9.56
CA SER A 741 38.52 5.92 -8.15
C SER A 741 37.24 5.43 -7.46
N VAL A 742 37.37 4.39 -6.65
CA VAL A 742 36.30 3.71 -5.94
C VAL A 742 36.56 3.76 -4.45
N LYS A 743 35.69 4.39 -3.71
CA LYS A 743 35.78 4.50 -2.25
C LYS A 743 34.52 3.98 -1.58
N ILE A 744 34.70 3.08 -0.59
CA ILE A 744 33.60 2.52 0.21
C ILE A 744 33.39 3.39 1.46
N HIS A 745 32.14 3.66 1.79
CA HIS A 745 31.72 4.38 2.98
C HIS A 745 30.82 3.49 3.87
N PRO A 746 31.12 3.41 5.20
CA PRO A 746 32.34 3.92 5.84
C PRO A 746 33.59 3.11 5.46
N GLU A 747 34.78 3.69 5.63
CA GLU A 747 36.08 3.03 5.25
C GLU A 747 36.30 1.71 5.98
N ASN A 748 35.75 1.56 7.18
CA ASN A 748 35.84 0.35 8.01
C ASN A 748 34.67 -0.62 7.79
N ALA A 749 33.93 -0.51 6.66
CA ALA A 749 32.87 -1.45 6.34
C ALA A 749 33.34 -2.91 6.35
N THR A 750 32.50 -3.80 6.87
CA THR A 750 32.76 -5.24 6.98
C THR A 750 32.83 -5.90 5.61
N PHE A 751 31.92 -5.49 4.70
CA PHE A 751 31.83 -6.02 3.35
C PHE A 751 32.60 -5.10 2.39
N ARG A 752 33.39 -5.70 1.48
CA ARG A 752 34.24 -4.97 0.52
C ARG A 752 34.07 -5.50 -0.89
N ASP A 753 32.98 -6.26 -1.11
CA ASP A 753 32.62 -6.78 -2.41
C ASP A 753 32.18 -5.65 -3.32
N ILE A 754 32.89 -5.43 -4.43
CA ILE A 754 32.52 -4.47 -5.47
C ILE A 754 32.50 -5.20 -6.80
N GLU A 755 31.36 -5.15 -7.46
CA GLU A 755 31.15 -5.64 -8.82
C GLU A 755 30.80 -4.45 -9.72
N PHE A 756 31.17 -4.52 -11.01
CA PHE A 756 30.90 -3.46 -11.98
C PHE A 756 30.06 -3.95 -13.13
N LYS A 757 29.28 -3.03 -13.67
CA LYS A 757 28.47 -3.24 -14.86
C LYS A 757 28.44 -1.96 -15.69
N CYS A 758 28.76 -2.05 -16.99
CA CYS A 758 28.44 -0.98 -17.92
C CYS A 758 27.09 -1.28 -18.54
N CYS A 759 26.15 -0.38 -18.39
CA CYS A 759 24.76 -0.65 -18.78
C CYS A 759 24.09 0.57 -19.41
N ALA A 760 23.01 0.31 -20.15
CA ALA A 760 22.05 1.34 -20.56
C ALA A 760 21.28 1.90 -19.35
N ASP A 761 20.50 2.95 -19.54
CA ASP A 761 19.71 3.58 -18.46
C ASP A 761 18.76 2.57 -17.77
N ASN A 762 18.25 1.57 -18.50
CA ASN A 762 17.42 0.50 -17.96
C ASN A 762 18.19 -0.61 -17.22
N GLY A 763 19.50 -0.45 -17.01
CA GLY A 763 20.33 -1.41 -16.30
C GLY A 763 20.75 -2.63 -17.12
N VAL A 764 20.41 -2.68 -18.40
CA VAL A 764 20.83 -3.76 -19.31
C VAL A 764 22.27 -3.58 -19.68
N GLU A 765 23.08 -4.64 -19.53
CA GLU A 765 24.50 -4.63 -19.85
C GLU A 765 24.72 -4.37 -21.34
N ILE A 766 25.67 -3.48 -21.63
CA ILE A 766 26.08 -3.11 -22.99
C ILE A 766 27.41 -3.76 -23.36
N SER A 767 27.72 -3.85 -24.66
CA SER A 767 28.98 -4.44 -25.17
C SER A 767 30.00 -3.41 -25.58
N PHE A 768 29.68 -2.12 -25.69
CA PHE A 768 30.59 -1.10 -26.22
C PHE A 768 31.41 -0.37 -25.15
N ALA A 769 31.29 -0.75 -23.87
CA ALA A 769 32.20 -0.35 -22.79
C ALA A 769 32.23 -1.40 -21.69
N MET A 770 33.36 -1.55 -21.00
CA MET A 770 33.50 -2.46 -19.86
C MET A 770 34.60 -1.99 -18.91
N VAL A 771 34.55 -2.47 -17.67
CA VAL A 771 35.68 -2.38 -16.73
C VAL A 771 36.64 -3.51 -17.02
N THR A 772 37.90 -3.17 -17.39
CA THR A 772 38.91 -4.13 -17.81
C THR A 772 39.83 -4.54 -16.67
N ASP A 773 39.95 -3.71 -15.62
CA ASP A 773 40.79 -4.00 -14.45
C ASP A 773 40.23 -3.25 -13.23
N PHE A 774 40.50 -3.82 -12.04
CA PHE A 774 40.17 -3.21 -10.73
C PHE A 774 41.16 -3.67 -9.67
N ASP A 775 41.95 -2.73 -9.12
CA ASP A 775 42.97 -2.99 -8.13
C ASP A 775 42.46 -2.94 -6.66
N GLY A 776 41.15 -2.79 -6.42
CA GLY A 776 40.53 -2.61 -5.12
C GLY A 776 40.27 -1.15 -4.75
N SER A 777 40.81 -0.19 -5.50
CA SER A 777 40.65 1.25 -5.30
C SER A 777 40.38 2.03 -6.57
N THR A 778 40.82 1.51 -7.71
CA THR A 778 40.70 2.16 -9.02
C THR A 778 40.25 1.15 -10.06
N ALA A 779 39.14 1.48 -10.74
CA ALA A 779 38.62 0.74 -11.89
C ALA A 779 39.08 1.36 -13.20
N VAL A 780 39.53 0.53 -14.14
CA VAL A 780 39.89 0.93 -15.50
C VAL A 780 38.72 0.68 -16.42
N LEU A 781 38.03 1.75 -16.81
CA LEU A 781 36.93 1.71 -17.75
C LEU A 781 37.46 1.90 -19.17
N LYS A 782 37.07 1.03 -20.11
CA LYS A 782 37.44 1.12 -21.53
C LYS A 782 36.21 1.08 -22.42
N ALA A 783 36.20 1.98 -23.44
CA ALA A 783 35.17 2.06 -24.47
C ALA A 783 35.67 1.42 -25.76
N PHE A 784 34.76 0.77 -26.49
CA PHE A 784 35.01 0.07 -27.77
C PHE A 784 34.12 0.59 -28.90
N GLY A 785 33.13 1.41 -28.58
CA GLY A 785 32.19 1.96 -29.57
C GLY A 785 31.40 3.14 -29.04
N ASP A 786 30.72 3.84 -29.94
CA ASP A 786 29.94 5.03 -29.67
C ASP A 786 28.64 4.69 -28.93
N GLY A 787 28.24 5.55 -27.98
CA GLY A 787 26.99 5.44 -27.26
C GLY A 787 27.02 6.15 -25.90
N ASN A 788 25.87 6.17 -25.24
CA ASN A 788 25.70 6.63 -23.86
C ASN A 788 25.52 5.42 -22.97
N PHE A 789 26.13 5.41 -21.80
CA PHE A 789 26.00 4.34 -20.83
C PHE A 789 26.24 4.82 -19.42
N ARG A 790 25.86 3.97 -18.45
CA ARG A 790 26.16 4.12 -17.02
C ARG A 790 27.17 3.07 -16.59
N LEU A 791 28.23 3.52 -15.93
CA LEU A 791 29.08 2.64 -15.12
C LEU A 791 28.38 2.49 -13.76
N ARG A 792 27.93 1.29 -13.42
CA ARG A 792 27.40 0.95 -12.10
C ARG A 792 28.38 0.12 -11.31
N ALA A 793 28.55 0.48 -10.03
CA ALA A 793 29.27 -0.31 -9.03
C ALA A 793 28.27 -0.82 -8.00
N TYR A 794 28.37 -2.09 -7.64
CA TYR A 794 27.46 -2.77 -6.72
C TYR A 794 28.20 -3.34 -5.53
N SER A 795 27.54 -3.33 -4.36
CA SER A 795 27.87 -4.20 -3.23
C SER A 795 26.65 -5.00 -2.82
N LYS A 796 26.82 -6.30 -2.61
CA LYS A 796 25.80 -7.19 -2.04
C LYS A 796 25.64 -7.02 -0.54
N ASN A 797 26.61 -6.35 0.09
CA ASN A 797 26.56 -5.96 1.51
C ASN A 797 26.19 -7.13 2.45
N GLY A 798 26.79 -8.31 2.16
CA GLY A 798 26.58 -9.54 2.93
C GLY A 798 25.32 -10.32 2.57
N THR A 799 24.69 -10.02 1.44
CA THR A 799 23.53 -10.75 0.90
C THR A 799 23.84 -11.36 -0.46
N ASP A 800 22.86 -12.03 -1.08
CA ASP A 800 23.00 -12.65 -2.40
C ASP A 800 22.72 -11.69 -3.56
N ILE A 801 22.04 -10.55 -3.28
CA ILE A 801 21.62 -9.56 -4.28
C ILE A 801 22.29 -8.20 -4.02
N PRO A 802 22.46 -7.34 -5.03
CA PRO A 802 22.92 -5.97 -4.83
C PRO A 802 22.05 -5.23 -3.80
N LYS A 803 22.69 -4.53 -2.87
CA LYS A 803 22.03 -3.71 -1.83
C LYS A 803 22.45 -2.25 -1.87
N VAL A 804 23.61 -1.99 -2.44
CA VAL A 804 24.13 -0.62 -2.66
C VAL A 804 24.52 -0.51 -4.10
N ILE A 805 23.95 0.44 -4.82
CA ILE A 805 24.23 0.74 -6.23
C ILE A 805 24.76 2.18 -6.30
N SER A 806 25.83 2.35 -7.04
CA SER A 806 26.42 3.66 -7.34
C SER A 806 26.69 3.77 -8.82
N GLU A 807 26.50 4.95 -9.42
CA GLU A 807 26.59 5.08 -10.87
C GLU A 807 27.21 6.41 -11.33
N LEU A 808 27.80 6.37 -12.53
CA LEU A 808 28.29 7.53 -13.29
C LEU A 808 27.91 7.42 -14.77
N GLU A 809 27.50 8.53 -15.36
CA GLU A 809 27.14 8.59 -16.77
C GLU A 809 28.36 8.85 -17.64
N TYR A 810 28.43 8.18 -18.79
CA TYR A 810 29.46 8.35 -19.81
C TYR A 810 28.88 8.48 -21.21
N THR A 811 29.54 9.23 -22.05
CA THR A 811 29.26 9.36 -23.49
C THR A 811 30.50 9.01 -24.27
N VAL A 812 30.37 8.20 -25.29
CA VAL A 812 31.45 7.81 -26.21
C VAL A 812 31.15 8.29 -27.62
N THR A 813 32.13 8.90 -28.25
CA THR A 813 31.99 9.41 -29.65
C THR A 813 33.26 9.22 -30.45
N GLY A 814 33.12 8.86 -31.74
CA GLY A 814 34.21 8.76 -32.69
C GLY A 814 34.97 7.44 -32.74
N LEU A 815 34.53 6.43 -31.98
CA LEU A 815 35.04 5.07 -32.06
C LEU A 815 34.32 4.24 -33.14
N GLY A 816 33.11 4.71 -33.57
CA GLY A 816 32.26 3.96 -34.45
C GLY A 816 31.39 2.94 -33.71
N LYS A 817 30.71 2.06 -34.46
CA LYS A 817 29.82 1.07 -33.92
C LYS A 817 30.61 -0.12 -33.34
N ALA A 818 30.36 -0.46 -32.08
CA ALA A 818 30.98 -1.62 -31.45
C ALA A 818 30.44 -2.93 -32.05
N GLU A 819 31.32 -3.93 -32.14
CA GLU A 819 30.91 -5.31 -32.41
C GLU A 819 30.20 -5.90 -31.16
N LYS A 820 29.13 -6.61 -31.42
CA LYS A 820 28.40 -7.36 -30.36
C LYS A 820 28.87 -8.81 -30.41
N ASP A 821 29.32 -9.32 -29.26
CA ASP A 821 29.68 -10.73 -29.12
C ASP A 821 28.40 -11.58 -29.00
N PRO A 822 28.06 -12.44 -29.97
CA PRO A 822 26.87 -13.28 -29.90
C PRO A 822 27.00 -14.48 -28.95
N TYR A 823 28.19 -14.73 -28.39
CA TYR A 823 28.45 -15.82 -27.43
C TYR A 823 28.19 -15.41 -25.96
N ILE A 824 27.85 -14.15 -25.75
CA ILE A 824 27.33 -13.66 -24.46
C ILE A 824 25.86 -13.28 -24.62
N PHE A 825 25.14 -13.16 -23.49
CA PHE A 825 23.74 -12.74 -23.51
C PHE A 825 23.59 -11.31 -24.05
N VAL A 826 22.83 -11.15 -25.14
CA VAL A 826 22.47 -9.85 -25.70
C VAL A 826 20.99 -9.61 -25.43
N ALA A 827 20.66 -8.61 -24.63
CA ALA A 827 19.26 -8.29 -24.33
C ALA A 827 18.51 -7.79 -25.56
N ALA A 828 17.26 -8.20 -25.70
CA ALA A 828 16.43 -7.88 -26.85
C ALA A 828 16.21 -6.36 -27.02
N CYS A 829 16.13 -5.59 -25.94
CA CYS A 829 15.98 -4.13 -25.97
C CYS A 829 17.19 -3.38 -26.56
N LEU A 830 18.34 -4.05 -26.72
CA LEU A 830 19.53 -3.52 -27.40
C LEU A 830 19.47 -3.71 -28.93
N CYS A 831 18.33 -4.04 -29.50
CA CYS A 831 18.13 -4.10 -30.93
C CYS A 831 18.41 -2.72 -31.56
N ASP A 832 19.01 -2.75 -32.73
CA ASP A 832 19.33 -1.52 -33.51
C ASP A 832 18.19 -1.07 -34.41
N PHE A 833 17.23 -1.96 -34.64
CA PHE A 833 16.11 -1.74 -35.57
C PHE A 833 14.87 -2.51 -35.09
N SER A 834 13.72 -1.87 -35.26
CA SER A 834 12.41 -2.51 -35.26
C SER A 834 11.48 -1.80 -36.24
N ASN A 835 10.71 -2.56 -37.00
CA ASN A 835 9.76 -2.01 -37.99
C ASN A 835 8.45 -1.52 -37.36
N VAL A 836 8.20 -1.84 -36.10
CA VAL A 836 7.04 -1.39 -35.30
C VAL A 836 7.51 -0.96 -33.90
N PRO A 837 6.79 -0.08 -33.23
CA PRO A 837 7.10 0.20 -31.83
C PRO A 837 7.03 -1.08 -30.99
N VAL A 838 8.11 -1.42 -30.33
CA VAL A 838 8.20 -2.52 -29.38
C VAL A 838 8.33 -1.97 -27.98
N THR A 839 7.71 -2.64 -27.01
CA THR A 839 7.74 -2.22 -25.63
C THR A 839 8.82 -2.98 -24.89
N THR A 840 9.73 -2.29 -24.24
CA THR A 840 10.67 -2.92 -23.31
C THR A 840 9.89 -3.41 -22.10
N ILE A 841 9.96 -4.71 -21.86
CA ILE A 841 9.37 -5.37 -20.71
C ILE A 841 10.52 -5.83 -19.86
N ASP A 842 10.38 -5.67 -18.56
CA ASP A 842 11.28 -6.11 -17.52
C ASP A 842 12.71 -6.55 -17.98
N ARG A 843 13.76 -5.92 -17.44
CA ARG A 843 15.18 -6.26 -17.63
C ARG A 843 15.64 -6.47 -19.08
N GLY A 844 15.07 -5.74 -20.02
CA GLY A 844 15.57 -5.74 -21.40
C GLY A 844 14.87 -6.71 -22.34
N SER A 845 13.81 -7.37 -21.92
CA SER A 845 12.92 -8.09 -22.83
C SER A 845 12.09 -7.13 -23.66
N LEU A 846 11.71 -7.55 -24.84
CA LEU A 846 10.78 -6.85 -25.71
C LEU A 846 9.45 -7.58 -25.77
N GLY A 847 8.36 -6.82 -25.83
CA GLY A 847 6.99 -7.32 -26.00
C GLY A 847 6.23 -6.53 -27.06
N GLY A 848 4.95 -6.89 -27.23
CA GLY A 848 4.11 -6.27 -28.25
C GLY A 848 4.32 -6.83 -29.65
N PHE A 849 4.93 -8.01 -29.77
CA PHE A 849 5.14 -8.67 -31.05
C PHE A 849 3.82 -9.07 -31.73
N ASN A 850 3.69 -8.80 -32.98
CA ASN A 850 2.65 -9.30 -33.89
C ASN A 850 3.27 -10.06 -35.04
N GLY A 851 2.46 -10.72 -35.87
CA GLY A 851 2.93 -11.58 -36.96
C GLY A 851 3.77 -10.89 -38.06
N ARG A 852 4.08 -9.60 -37.91
CA ARG A 852 4.90 -8.82 -38.84
C ARG A 852 6.02 -8.04 -38.15
N THR A 853 6.25 -8.28 -36.90
CA THR A 853 7.30 -7.60 -36.13
C THR A 853 8.68 -8.09 -36.58
N VAL A 854 9.53 -7.19 -36.99
CA VAL A 854 10.94 -7.42 -37.32
C VAL A 854 11.81 -6.68 -36.31
N VAL A 855 12.76 -7.37 -35.70
CA VAL A 855 13.79 -6.78 -34.81
C VAL A 855 15.16 -7.14 -35.35
N GLY A 856 16.05 -6.18 -35.45
CA GLY A 856 17.37 -6.36 -36.01
C GLY A 856 18.49 -5.94 -35.06
N PHE A 857 19.53 -6.74 -35.01
CA PHE A 857 20.78 -6.47 -34.35
C PHE A 857 21.89 -6.33 -35.36
N SER A 858 22.66 -5.26 -35.28
CA SER A 858 23.78 -5.04 -36.20
C SER A 858 25.12 -5.18 -35.51
N SER A 859 26.19 -5.27 -36.30
CA SER A 859 27.58 -5.43 -35.82
C SER A 859 27.76 -6.67 -34.95
N ILE A 860 27.15 -7.80 -35.34
CA ILE A 860 27.35 -9.10 -34.69
C ILE A 860 28.36 -9.88 -35.55
N ASP A 861 29.45 -10.32 -34.91
CA ASP A 861 30.44 -11.18 -35.55
C ASP A 861 30.38 -12.60 -34.96
N PHE A 862 29.91 -13.56 -35.75
CA PHE A 862 29.86 -14.96 -35.34
C PHE A 862 31.20 -15.68 -35.54
N GLY A 863 32.28 -14.96 -35.96
CA GLY A 863 33.62 -15.54 -36.16
C GLY A 863 33.61 -16.69 -37.15
N GLY A 864 33.85 -17.89 -36.67
CA GLY A 864 33.81 -19.12 -37.48
C GLY A 864 32.43 -19.70 -37.78
N GLY A 865 31.39 -18.98 -37.41
CA GLY A 865 29.98 -19.43 -37.53
C GLY A 865 29.46 -20.19 -36.32
N THR A 866 28.16 -20.38 -36.27
CA THR A 866 27.49 -21.13 -35.16
C THR A 866 26.45 -22.11 -35.73
N LYS A 867 26.29 -23.22 -35.04
CA LYS A 867 25.24 -24.23 -35.28
C LYS A 867 24.01 -24.05 -34.44
N HIS A 868 24.15 -23.35 -33.31
CA HIS A 868 23.07 -23.19 -32.34
C HIS A 868 22.85 -21.74 -32.03
N ILE A 869 21.57 -21.37 -31.93
CA ILE A 869 21.10 -20.07 -31.46
C ILE A 869 20.15 -20.29 -30.31
N THR A 870 20.39 -19.59 -29.23
CA THR A 870 19.52 -19.65 -28.06
C THR A 870 18.75 -18.33 -27.93
N LEU A 871 17.42 -18.41 -27.90
CA LEU A 871 16.56 -17.27 -27.61
C LEU A 871 15.90 -17.45 -26.23
N SER A 872 15.98 -16.44 -25.38
CA SER A 872 15.21 -16.41 -24.14
C SER A 872 13.85 -15.77 -24.41
N VAL A 873 12.79 -16.57 -24.42
CA VAL A 873 11.46 -16.18 -24.89
C VAL A 873 10.35 -16.69 -24.00
N GLY A 874 9.27 -15.89 -23.87
CA GLY A 874 8.03 -16.22 -23.23
C GLY A 874 6.88 -16.30 -24.24
N ASN A 875 6.07 -17.34 -24.16
CA ASN A 875 4.89 -17.52 -25.00
C ASN A 875 3.75 -18.16 -24.21
N SER A 876 2.61 -17.47 -24.12
CA SER A 876 1.38 -17.95 -23.47
C SER A 876 0.19 -18.09 -24.42
N GLY A 877 0.41 -17.92 -25.71
CA GLY A 877 -0.67 -17.89 -26.70
C GLY A 877 -1.31 -19.26 -26.91
N GLY A 878 -2.59 -19.42 -26.56
CA GLY A 878 -3.54 -20.47 -26.93
C GLY A 878 -3.08 -21.95 -27.04
N GLY A 879 -1.90 -22.28 -26.59
CA GLY A 879 -1.36 -23.65 -26.67
C GLY A 879 -0.56 -23.93 -27.95
N GLU A 880 -0.42 -22.96 -28.87
CA GLU A 880 0.30 -23.15 -30.13
C GLU A 880 1.76 -22.67 -30.06
N ASP A 881 2.61 -23.29 -30.87
CA ASP A 881 3.97 -22.85 -31.10
C ASP A 881 3.95 -21.70 -32.13
N TYR A 882 4.83 -20.69 -31.95
CA TYR A 882 4.92 -19.57 -32.86
C TYR A 882 6.22 -19.59 -33.69
N PRO A 883 6.15 -19.49 -35.03
CA PRO A 883 7.33 -19.43 -35.83
C PRO A 883 7.99 -18.05 -35.78
N VAL A 884 9.31 -18.05 -35.61
CA VAL A 884 10.19 -16.88 -35.74
C VAL A 884 11.21 -17.17 -36.83
N GLU A 885 11.26 -16.32 -37.83
CA GLU A 885 12.20 -16.43 -38.94
C GLU A 885 13.47 -15.63 -38.64
N LEU A 886 14.63 -16.20 -38.94
CA LEU A 886 15.93 -15.55 -38.82
C LEU A 886 16.49 -15.23 -40.21
N TYR A 887 17.02 -14.01 -40.32
CA TYR A 887 17.66 -13.52 -41.55
C TYR A 887 19.05 -12.93 -41.25
N LEU A 888 19.99 -13.10 -42.17
CA LEU A 888 21.21 -12.28 -42.23
C LEU A 888 20.92 -11.08 -43.12
N GLY A 889 21.06 -9.87 -42.53
CA GLY A 889 20.66 -8.64 -43.23
C GLY A 889 19.19 -8.31 -43.03
N ASP A 890 18.69 -7.33 -43.72
CA ASP A 890 17.33 -6.81 -43.62
C ASP A 890 16.31 -7.78 -44.18
N ALA A 891 15.45 -8.34 -43.33
CA ALA A 891 14.42 -9.31 -43.72
C ALA A 891 13.44 -8.77 -44.79
N ASP A 892 13.15 -7.46 -44.75
CA ASP A 892 12.21 -6.80 -45.68
C ASP A 892 12.87 -6.34 -47.00
N ASN A 893 14.22 -6.25 -47.02
CA ASN A 893 15.00 -5.72 -48.15
C ASN A 893 16.04 -6.72 -48.71
N GLY A 894 15.70 -7.99 -48.74
CA GLY A 894 16.49 -9.02 -49.42
C GLY A 894 17.57 -9.66 -48.57
N GLY A 895 17.40 -9.66 -47.23
CA GLY A 895 18.23 -10.43 -46.30
C GLY A 895 18.17 -11.92 -46.57
N GLU A 896 19.29 -12.62 -46.31
CA GLU A 896 19.36 -14.06 -46.50
C GLU A 896 18.62 -14.80 -45.41
N TYR A 897 17.61 -15.59 -45.79
CA TYR A 897 16.86 -16.44 -44.87
C TYR A 897 17.74 -17.59 -44.33
N ILE A 898 17.85 -17.69 -43.02
CA ILE A 898 18.68 -18.72 -42.34
C ILE A 898 17.83 -19.90 -41.85
N GLY A 899 16.63 -19.62 -41.32
CA GLY A 899 15.75 -20.67 -40.81
C GLY A 899 14.53 -20.13 -40.07
N THR A 900 13.59 -21.05 -39.77
CA THR A 900 12.43 -20.80 -38.94
C THR A 900 12.56 -21.58 -37.64
N PHE A 901 12.39 -20.90 -36.53
CA PHE A 901 12.41 -21.45 -35.19
C PHE A 901 11.00 -21.42 -34.61
N ASN A 902 10.51 -22.56 -34.14
CA ASN A 902 9.21 -22.63 -33.49
C ASN A 902 9.37 -22.42 -31.98
N ILE A 903 8.95 -21.24 -31.49
CA ILE A 903 8.94 -20.92 -30.08
C ILE A 903 7.81 -21.68 -29.42
N LYS A 904 8.17 -22.58 -28.50
CA LYS A 904 7.20 -23.40 -27.76
C LYS A 904 6.46 -22.58 -26.72
N ASN A 905 5.20 -22.92 -26.52
CA ASN A 905 4.40 -22.38 -25.42
C ASN A 905 5.00 -22.83 -24.08
N ASN A 906 5.29 -21.88 -23.22
CA ASN A 906 5.80 -22.11 -21.84
C ASN A 906 4.82 -21.64 -20.74
N GLY A 907 3.59 -21.28 -21.12
CA GLY A 907 2.48 -21.01 -20.19
C GLY A 907 2.48 -19.63 -19.55
N GLY A 908 3.36 -18.71 -19.93
CA GLY A 908 3.41 -17.39 -19.33
C GLY A 908 4.08 -16.31 -20.18
N TRP A 909 3.60 -15.07 -20.07
CA TRP A 909 4.22 -13.88 -20.64
C TRP A 909 5.38 -13.38 -19.77
N ASP A 910 5.35 -13.70 -18.50
CA ASP A 910 6.24 -13.26 -17.45
C ASP A 910 7.46 -14.19 -17.26
N ARG A 911 7.55 -15.26 -18.05
CA ARG A 911 8.58 -16.29 -17.94
C ARG A 911 9.28 -16.51 -19.26
N ALA A 912 10.38 -15.79 -19.47
CA ALA A 912 11.27 -16.08 -20.57
C ALA A 912 12.22 -17.24 -20.21
N TYR A 913 12.24 -18.30 -21.02
CA TYR A 913 13.14 -19.43 -20.89
C TYR A 913 14.03 -19.57 -22.10
N PRO A 914 15.31 -19.96 -21.91
CA PRO A 914 16.17 -20.27 -23.02
C PRO A 914 15.60 -21.40 -23.89
N GLN A 915 15.44 -21.16 -25.16
CA GLN A 915 15.09 -22.18 -26.17
C GLN A 915 16.21 -22.23 -27.19
N GLU A 916 16.78 -23.42 -27.40
CA GLU A 916 17.89 -23.65 -28.34
C GLU A 916 17.36 -24.13 -29.69
N PHE A 917 17.91 -23.57 -30.75
CA PHE A 917 17.55 -23.90 -32.12
C PHE A 917 18.79 -24.27 -32.91
N GLU A 918 18.70 -25.37 -33.64
CA GLU A 918 19.81 -25.82 -34.49
C GLU A 918 19.76 -25.12 -35.87
N ASN A 919 20.84 -24.42 -36.22
CA ASN A 919 21.00 -23.87 -37.55
C ASN A 919 21.40 -25.00 -38.49
N LYS A 920 20.61 -25.28 -39.55
CA LYS A 920 20.86 -26.34 -40.53
C LYS A 920 21.95 -25.97 -41.52
N ARG A 921 22.44 -24.75 -41.52
CA ARG A 921 23.58 -24.29 -42.34
C ARG A 921 24.76 -23.96 -41.43
N ASN A 922 25.98 -24.39 -41.83
CA ASN A 922 27.22 -23.90 -41.27
C ASN A 922 27.48 -22.48 -41.80
N THR A 923 26.86 -21.47 -41.24
CA THR A 923 27.14 -20.06 -41.55
C THR A 923 27.65 -19.36 -40.31
#